data_7897d1fc9159344489d24f4ded28dd38
#
_entry.id   7897d1fc9159344489d24f4ded28dd38
#
_cell.length_a   1.000
_cell.length_b   1.000
_cell.length_c   1.000
_cell.angle_alpha   90.00
_cell.angle_beta   90.00
_cell.angle_gamma   90.00
#
_symmetry.space_group_name_H-M   'P 1'
#
loop_
_entity.id
_entity.type
_entity.pdbx_description
1 polymer ?
#
loop_
_entity_poly.entity_id
_entity_poly.type
_entity_poly.pdbx_seq_one_letter_code
_entity_poly.pdbx_strand_id
1 'polypeptide(L)'
;MKKYFILILALVAMNGWGQRSVISLNGSWQFDRTEKAFPPENFTRTIPVPGLIHLAEPKIDDYDIWFKKPLTTETKEAHGVYDIDYMPKYNWYKKILRIDESLEGKEILLRIKKSQYVTQVYVNGIDMGTSMECYTPIEIPVTRAIHYGQENEFLIKVGDRYWLPPQAAGSTDKEKEHYLPGIWDDVELVASGKVQVNNTLFLPDAKGGNVTAKIRLRSFYPQQVMYGDPKFDSVAVKVEVFEKQTDRKVGSGSMWVEARRENLTLAQMEVLIEDPHLWSPDDPFLYKTRTTLLLDDRPVDIQEDQFGLRDFERRGKYFYLNGEKILLRGTNITLQRFFEDPDCGNLAWDREWVKKLIIDDPKGIHWNAMRICVGIVPDFWYDLADEYGMMFQNEWNYWQTHGWDDQVKKEYTNWVWSDGNHPSIVIWDAINENWDAYIGNTLIPELQQLDPTRTWDAGYMTSSDMGIDEMDEPHPYEGFLPWSHAEDYEKAPYPLGDLDYRNQANTASIESDAAQLVNEYGWIWLWRDGRPAKLTTGVYDYYLEDASDPDDNRESQAYWLQCETEWLRSIREHAGVLAFTHLTNNYGYTGDWYINDIKDLEPGPALSWFRHAFAPSAVFINHPDERYMKQFTAHAPGSRMLFTLKAINDFNEEEQGQVEIRLMDKQGKSVWSQVQEIDIPAHGEKNYPVVLDLPELAGGYVLITEFEGRLNPVEKQISRRYINVGKKGNKYFEISP
;
A
#
# COMPACT_ATOMS: atom_id res chain seq x y z
N MET A 1 42.88 -12.22 2.02
CA MET A 1 42.73 -10.84 2.47
C MET A 1 42.70 -9.93 1.25
N LYS A 2 41.53 -9.63 0.71
CA LYS A 2 41.33 -8.61 -0.33
C LYS A 2 40.57 -7.47 0.33
N LYS A 3 41.24 -6.34 0.51
CA LYS A 3 40.59 -5.10 0.99
C LYS A 3 39.80 -4.50 -0.16
N TYR A 4 38.46 -4.48 -0.03
CA TYR A 4 37.62 -3.66 -0.89
C TYR A 4 37.65 -2.22 -0.36
N PHE A 5 38.27 -1.34 -1.12
CA PHE A 5 38.12 0.11 -0.97
C PHE A 5 36.80 0.48 -1.65
N ILE A 6 35.83 0.87 -0.86
CA ILE A 6 34.63 1.55 -1.38
C ILE A 6 35.05 2.98 -1.67
N LEU A 7 35.12 3.31 -2.93
CA LEU A 7 35.38 4.66 -3.43
C LEU A 7 34.05 5.42 -3.38
N ILE A 8 33.84 6.21 -2.34
CA ILE A 8 32.75 7.18 -2.32
C ILE A 8 33.16 8.30 -3.27
N LEU A 9 32.57 8.35 -4.46
CA LEU A 9 32.67 9.49 -5.36
C LEU A 9 31.85 10.65 -4.76
N ALA A 10 32.50 11.52 -4.03
CA ALA A 10 31.95 12.82 -3.71
C ALA A 10 31.96 13.65 -5.01
N LEU A 11 30.80 13.87 -5.61
CA LEU A 11 30.64 14.90 -6.64
C LEU A 11 30.85 16.26 -5.98
N VAL A 12 32.01 16.84 -6.17
CA VAL A 12 32.27 18.24 -5.85
C VAL A 12 31.61 19.07 -6.93
N ALA A 13 30.34 19.42 -6.75
CA ALA A 13 29.71 20.48 -7.50
C ALA A 13 30.23 21.84 -7.00
N MET A 14 30.52 22.75 -7.89
CA MET A 14 31.05 24.11 -7.61
C MET A 14 30.05 24.83 -6.67
N ASN A 15 30.46 25.04 -5.43
CA ASN A 15 29.66 25.66 -4.38
C ASN A 15 29.51 27.17 -4.60
N GLY A 16 28.35 27.58 -5.14
CA GLY A 16 27.82 28.93 -4.95
C GLY A 16 27.21 29.04 -3.55
N TRP A 17 27.32 30.20 -2.93
CA TRP A 17 26.86 30.55 -1.56
C TRP A 17 25.34 30.50 -1.38
N GLY A 18 24.63 29.51 -1.74
CA GLY A 18 23.17 29.47 -1.61
C GLY A 18 22.52 28.12 -1.94
N GLN A 19 23.32 27.19 -2.43
CA GLN A 19 22.73 25.91 -2.86
C GLN A 19 22.52 24.98 -1.65
N ARG A 20 21.33 24.31 -1.61
CA ARG A 20 21.03 23.24 -0.67
C ARG A 20 22.07 22.12 -0.77
N SER A 21 22.45 21.60 0.38
CA SER A 21 23.27 20.39 0.46
C SER A 21 22.54 19.38 1.33
N VAL A 22 22.36 18.17 0.83
CA VAL A 22 21.75 17.05 1.58
C VAL A 22 22.85 16.06 1.92
N ILE A 23 22.97 15.73 3.20
CA ILE A 23 23.95 14.77 3.71
C ILE A 23 23.16 13.60 4.30
N SER A 24 23.24 12.44 3.64
CA SER A 24 22.59 11.22 4.16
C SER A 24 23.29 10.77 5.45
N LEU A 25 22.49 10.45 6.44
CA LEU A 25 22.91 9.81 7.68
C LEU A 25 22.58 8.31 7.72
N ASN A 26 22.10 7.76 6.64
CA ASN A 26 21.81 6.32 6.51
C ASN A 26 23.06 5.45 6.77
N GLY A 27 22.82 4.15 6.93
CA GLY A 27 23.84 3.14 7.18
C GLY A 27 23.99 2.78 8.65
N SER A 28 25.16 2.34 9.08
CA SER A 28 25.36 1.82 10.44
C SER A 28 25.42 2.94 11.48
N TRP A 29 24.65 2.77 12.55
CA TRP A 29 24.69 3.59 13.76
C TRP A 29 25.14 2.75 14.95
N GLN A 30 25.80 3.34 15.93
CA GLN A 30 25.97 2.74 17.25
C GLN A 30 24.59 2.69 17.92
N PHE A 31 24.32 1.61 18.64
CA PHE A 31 23.00 1.37 19.19
C PHE A 31 23.10 0.70 20.57
N ASP A 32 22.22 1.09 21.47
CA ASP A 32 21.91 0.32 22.69
C ASP A 32 20.56 0.74 23.29
N ARG A 33 20.16 0.07 24.38
CA ARG A 33 18.85 0.24 25.02
C ARG A 33 18.98 0.50 26.50
N THR A 34 18.08 1.33 27.04
CA THR A 34 18.01 1.61 28.48
C THR A 34 16.58 1.61 28.98
N GLU A 35 16.38 1.26 30.25
CA GLU A 35 15.10 1.40 30.94
C GLU A 35 14.87 2.83 31.45
N LYS A 36 15.92 3.64 31.49
CA LYS A 36 15.86 5.03 31.93
C LYS A 36 15.96 5.97 30.71
N ALA A 37 15.41 7.15 30.83
CA ALA A 37 15.41 8.17 29.78
C ALA A 37 16.79 8.83 29.53
N PHE A 38 17.87 8.19 29.98
CA PHE A 38 19.25 8.64 29.79
C PHE A 38 20.00 7.69 28.87
N PRO A 39 20.93 8.19 28.03
CA PRO A 39 21.71 7.34 27.15
C PRO A 39 22.57 6.35 27.93
N PRO A 40 22.89 5.20 27.34
CA PRO A 40 23.81 4.24 27.94
C PRO A 40 25.23 4.84 28.02
N GLU A 41 26.00 4.43 29.02
CA GLU A 41 27.43 4.83 29.14
C GLU A 41 28.23 4.31 27.95
N ASN A 42 27.89 3.12 27.47
CA ASN A 42 28.59 2.47 26.34
C ASN A 42 27.53 1.93 25.35
N PHE A 43 27.83 2.06 24.08
CA PHE A 43 27.07 1.47 22.99
C PHE A 43 27.73 0.16 22.59
N THR A 44 27.05 -0.95 22.78
CA THR A 44 27.61 -2.31 22.57
C THR A 44 27.13 -2.96 21.28
N ARG A 45 26.20 -2.33 20.58
CA ARG A 45 25.58 -2.81 19.34
C ARG A 45 25.73 -1.81 18.21
N THR A 46 25.45 -2.30 17.01
CA THR A 46 25.19 -1.47 15.85
C THR A 46 23.82 -1.80 15.27
N ILE A 47 23.23 -0.85 14.53
CA ILE A 47 21.96 -1.02 13.85
C ILE A 47 22.00 -0.28 12.51
N PRO A 48 21.42 -0.85 11.42
CA PRO A 48 21.23 -0.10 10.19
C PRO A 48 20.11 0.94 10.33
N VAL A 49 20.26 2.06 9.66
CA VAL A 49 19.22 3.08 9.43
C VAL A 49 19.16 3.31 7.93
N PRO A 50 18.01 3.12 7.30
CA PRO A 50 16.73 2.67 7.85
C PRO A 50 16.78 1.26 8.43
N GLY A 51 15.90 1.03 9.43
CA GLY A 51 15.73 -0.29 10.03
C GLY A 51 15.02 -0.24 11.38
N LEU A 52 14.49 -1.38 11.79
CA LEU A 52 13.88 -1.59 13.09
C LEU A 52 14.80 -2.38 14.01
N ILE A 53 14.52 -2.40 15.28
CA ILE A 53 15.41 -2.94 16.32
C ILE A 53 15.78 -4.42 16.16
N HIS A 54 14.98 -5.24 15.45
CA HIS A 54 15.32 -6.63 15.15
C HIS A 54 16.60 -6.76 14.28
N LEU A 55 17.03 -5.66 13.64
CA LEU A 55 18.26 -5.59 12.85
C LEU A 55 19.50 -5.21 13.66
N ALA A 56 19.37 -5.00 14.96
CA ALA A 56 20.52 -4.68 15.81
C ALA A 56 21.50 -5.87 15.90
N GLU A 57 22.82 -5.57 15.85
CA GLU A 57 23.89 -6.55 15.98
C GLU A 57 24.87 -6.15 17.11
N PRO A 58 25.11 -7.02 18.09
CA PRO A 58 24.48 -8.32 18.36
C PRO A 58 22.97 -8.25 18.52
N LYS A 59 22.26 -9.31 18.08
CA LYS A 59 20.81 -9.38 18.16
C LYS A 59 20.29 -9.10 19.58
N ILE A 60 19.10 -8.57 19.63
CA ILE A 60 18.35 -8.34 20.86
C ILE A 60 17.49 -9.56 21.10
N ASP A 61 17.70 -10.22 22.23
CA ASP A 61 17.07 -11.51 22.53
C ASP A 61 15.65 -11.38 23.09
N ASP A 62 15.26 -10.18 23.53
CA ASP A 62 14.01 -9.94 24.29
C ASP A 62 12.99 -9.05 23.56
N TYR A 63 13.13 -8.84 22.24
CA TYR A 63 12.19 -7.98 21.53
C TYR A 63 10.79 -8.59 21.36
N ASP A 64 10.67 -9.91 21.37
CA ASP A 64 9.39 -10.62 21.26
C ASP A 64 8.48 -10.45 22.47
N ILE A 65 9.03 -10.08 23.62
CA ILE A 65 8.28 -9.90 24.86
C ILE A 65 7.92 -8.45 25.15
N TRP A 66 8.33 -7.51 24.31
CA TRP A 66 8.20 -6.09 24.62
C TRP A 66 6.79 -5.58 24.62
N PHE A 67 5.93 -6.26 23.90
CA PHE A 67 4.60 -5.80 23.76
C PHE A 67 3.66 -6.95 23.44
N LYS A 68 2.92 -7.39 24.45
CA LYS A 68 1.76 -8.23 24.23
C LYS A 68 0.52 -7.37 24.43
N LYS A 69 -0.22 -7.14 23.35
CA LYS A 69 -1.55 -6.60 23.44
C LYS A 69 -2.41 -7.59 24.22
N PRO A 70 -3.04 -7.20 25.36
CA PRO A 70 -3.96 -8.10 26.02
C PRO A 70 -5.14 -8.37 25.09
N LEU A 71 -5.31 -9.60 24.64
CA LEU A 71 -6.37 -10.06 23.75
C LEU A 71 -7.79 -9.96 24.35
N THR A 72 -7.95 -9.39 25.52
CA THR A 72 -9.19 -9.43 26.28
C THR A 72 -9.80 -8.06 26.42
N THR A 73 -10.89 -7.85 25.74
CA THR A 73 -11.87 -6.77 25.78
C THR A 73 -11.52 -5.57 24.91
N GLU A 74 -12.44 -5.24 24.02
CA GLU A 74 -12.40 -4.10 23.11
C GLU A 74 -11.97 -2.78 23.76
N THR A 75 -12.40 -2.55 25.02
CA THR A 75 -12.06 -1.33 25.76
C THR A 75 -10.60 -1.24 26.18
N LYS A 76 -9.95 -2.35 26.52
CA LYS A 76 -8.53 -2.36 26.88
C LYS A 76 -7.66 -2.23 25.63
N GLU A 77 -8.10 -2.82 24.54
CA GLU A 77 -7.41 -2.76 23.26
C GLU A 77 -7.39 -1.34 22.70
N ALA A 78 -8.53 -0.67 22.69
CA ALA A 78 -8.66 0.70 22.20
C ALA A 78 -7.77 1.70 22.98
N HIS A 79 -7.49 1.41 24.24
CA HIS A 79 -6.67 2.28 25.09
C HIS A 79 -5.22 1.86 25.22
N GLY A 80 -4.78 0.80 24.51
CA GLY A 80 -3.39 0.35 24.53
C GLY A 80 -2.92 -0.05 25.94
N VAL A 81 -3.72 -0.83 26.66
CA VAL A 81 -3.33 -1.35 27.98
C VAL A 81 -2.35 -2.49 27.80
N TYR A 82 -1.17 -2.35 28.36
CA TYR A 82 -0.04 -3.25 28.23
C TYR A 82 0.09 -4.20 29.40
N ASP A 83 0.85 -5.28 29.20
CA ASP A 83 1.24 -6.17 30.29
C ASP A 83 2.04 -5.36 31.32
N ILE A 84 1.61 -5.40 32.58
CA ILE A 84 2.23 -4.65 33.66
C ILE A 84 3.64 -5.16 34.04
N ASP A 85 3.96 -6.37 33.60
CA ASP A 85 5.28 -6.95 33.85
C ASP A 85 6.34 -6.52 32.81
N TYR A 86 5.89 -5.83 31.75
CA TYR A 86 6.80 -5.28 30.74
C TYR A 86 7.40 -3.95 31.20
N MET A 87 8.73 -3.87 31.13
CA MET A 87 9.48 -2.63 31.37
C MET A 87 9.83 -1.97 30.05
N PRO A 88 9.10 -0.91 29.67
CA PRO A 88 9.36 -0.22 28.39
C PRO A 88 10.77 0.36 28.37
N LYS A 89 11.39 0.33 27.21
CA LYS A 89 12.78 0.74 27.00
C LYS A 89 12.86 1.93 26.04
N TYR A 90 13.99 2.61 26.10
CA TYR A 90 14.40 3.62 25.15
C TYR A 90 15.49 3.06 24.27
N ASN A 91 15.36 3.25 22.98
CA ASN A 91 16.28 2.78 21.94
C ASN A 91 17.16 3.98 21.54
N TRP A 92 18.44 3.88 21.79
CA TRP A 92 19.38 4.97 21.58
C TRP A 92 20.25 4.71 20.36
N TYR A 93 20.19 5.64 19.42
CA TYR A 93 20.97 5.66 18.18
C TYR A 93 22.04 6.74 18.29
N LYS A 94 23.30 6.41 18.02
CA LYS A 94 24.39 7.34 18.08
C LYS A 94 25.20 7.34 16.80
N LYS A 95 25.42 8.52 16.23
CA LYS A 95 26.29 8.74 15.07
C LYS A 95 27.21 9.92 15.31
N ILE A 96 28.48 9.76 14.96
CA ILE A 96 29.44 10.85 14.96
C ILE A 96 29.72 11.21 13.51
N LEU A 97 29.60 12.49 13.19
CA LEU A 97 29.80 13.02 11.86
C LEU A 97 30.54 14.32 11.90
N ARG A 98 31.59 14.44 11.06
CA ARG A 98 32.27 15.71 10.83
C ARG A 98 31.41 16.58 9.90
N ILE A 99 31.02 17.76 10.37
CA ILE A 99 30.32 18.77 9.57
C ILE A 99 31.37 19.71 8.96
N ASP A 100 31.31 19.83 7.63
CA ASP A 100 32.27 20.63 6.88
C ASP A 100 32.19 22.12 7.25
N GLU A 101 33.34 22.80 7.33
CA GLU A 101 33.44 24.23 7.65
C GLU A 101 32.75 25.11 6.59
N SER A 102 32.65 24.65 5.34
CA SER A 102 31.94 25.34 4.25
C SER A 102 30.44 25.50 4.46
N LEU A 103 29.88 24.77 5.41
CA LEU A 103 28.46 24.87 5.79
C LEU A 103 28.23 25.93 6.88
N GLU A 104 29.28 26.59 7.42
CA GLU A 104 29.10 27.66 8.38
C GLU A 104 28.30 28.83 7.79
N GLY A 105 27.32 29.30 8.54
CA GLY A 105 26.37 30.32 8.08
C GLY A 105 25.12 29.80 7.36
N LYS A 106 25.07 28.50 7.04
CA LYS A 106 23.82 27.84 6.59
C LYS A 106 22.95 27.41 7.78
N GLU A 107 21.67 27.24 7.51
CA GLU A 107 20.76 26.56 8.43
C GLU A 107 20.83 25.06 8.20
N ILE A 108 20.97 24.32 9.28
CA ILE A 108 21.03 22.85 9.27
C ILE A 108 19.74 22.30 9.89
N LEU A 109 19.01 21.52 9.09
CA LEU A 109 17.81 20.80 9.49
C LEU A 109 18.12 19.30 9.53
N LEU A 110 17.86 18.64 10.65
CA LEU A 110 17.81 17.19 10.71
C LEU A 110 16.41 16.76 10.27
N ARG A 111 16.35 15.93 9.22
CA ARG A 111 15.10 15.32 8.73
C ARG A 111 15.19 13.82 8.94
N ILE A 112 14.21 13.26 9.66
CA ILE A 112 13.98 11.83 9.82
C ILE A 112 12.66 11.56 9.10
N LYS A 113 12.70 10.83 7.98
CA LYS A 113 11.49 10.67 7.17
C LYS A 113 10.41 9.89 7.91
N LYS A 114 10.77 8.76 8.53
CA LYS A 114 9.82 7.98 9.35
C LYS A 114 10.53 7.33 10.52
N SER A 115 9.94 7.41 11.71
CA SER A 115 10.48 6.82 12.94
C SER A 115 9.34 6.50 13.91
N GLN A 116 9.37 5.35 14.54
CA GLN A 116 8.35 4.92 15.49
C GLN A 116 9.00 4.40 16.79
N TYR A 117 8.58 4.91 18.02
CA TYR A 117 7.35 5.73 18.13
C TYR A 117 7.65 7.16 18.57
N VAL A 118 8.09 7.42 19.78
CA VAL A 118 8.42 8.78 20.25
C VAL A 118 9.89 9.05 19.97
N THR A 119 10.18 10.07 19.18
CA THR A 119 11.55 10.40 18.75
C THR A 119 12.02 11.69 19.41
N GLN A 120 13.15 11.64 20.13
CA GLN A 120 13.81 12.80 20.73
C GLN A 120 15.25 12.89 20.23
N VAL A 121 15.67 14.08 19.85
CA VAL A 121 16.97 14.34 19.22
C VAL A 121 17.85 15.18 20.12
N TYR A 122 19.12 14.75 20.27
CA TYR A 122 20.17 15.51 20.90
C TYR A 122 21.34 15.68 19.92
N VAL A 123 21.92 16.87 19.88
CA VAL A 123 23.14 17.14 19.10
C VAL A 123 24.15 17.77 20.04
N ASN A 124 25.36 17.18 20.14
CA ASN A 124 26.42 17.61 21.04
C ASN A 124 25.93 17.81 22.49
N GLY A 125 25.05 16.92 22.96
CA GLY A 125 24.45 16.96 24.30
C GLY A 125 23.34 17.98 24.49
N ILE A 126 22.97 18.75 23.47
CA ILE A 126 21.89 19.74 23.52
C ILE A 126 20.59 19.08 23.04
N ASP A 127 19.53 19.15 23.85
CA ASP A 127 18.19 18.71 23.46
C ASP A 127 17.65 19.62 22.34
N MET A 128 17.33 19.01 21.20
CA MET A 128 16.85 19.71 20.01
C MET A 128 15.33 19.61 19.83
N GLY A 129 14.66 18.71 20.55
CA GLY A 129 13.22 18.54 20.53
C GLY A 129 12.76 17.09 20.47
N THR A 130 11.45 16.93 20.64
CA THR A 130 10.75 15.65 20.65
C THR A 130 9.58 15.69 19.66
N SER A 131 9.36 14.57 18.95
CA SER A 131 8.20 14.38 18.07
C SER A 131 7.48 13.09 18.41
N MET A 132 6.17 13.06 18.14
CA MET A 132 5.31 11.87 18.22
C MET A 132 4.87 11.40 16.82
N GLU A 133 5.26 12.07 15.76
CA GLU A 133 5.02 11.65 14.39
C GLU A 133 5.73 10.31 14.13
N CYS A 134 4.99 9.36 13.52
CA CYS A 134 5.52 8.02 13.24
C CYS A 134 5.65 7.75 11.73
N TYR A 135 4.81 8.40 10.91
CA TYR A 135 4.60 8.07 9.50
C TYR A 135 4.85 9.24 8.57
N THR A 136 5.17 10.41 9.11
CA THR A 136 5.49 11.62 8.36
C THR A 136 6.83 12.19 8.81
N PRO A 137 7.48 13.03 7.97
CA PRO A 137 8.81 13.55 8.29
C PRO A 137 8.87 14.37 9.59
N ILE A 138 9.83 14.03 10.43
CA ILE A 138 10.25 14.77 11.62
C ILE A 138 11.36 15.71 11.20
N GLU A 139 11.14 17.02 11.35
CA GLU A 139 12.09 18.04 10.92
C GLU A 139 12.49 18.93 12.11
N ILE A 140 13.75 18.88 12.48
CA ILE A 140 14.30 19.56 13.67
C ILE A 140 15.48 20.46 13.25
N PRO A 141 15.38 21.80 13.43
CA PRO A 141 16.49 22.72 13.24
C PRO A 141 17.59 22.46 14.26
N VAL A 142 18.79 22.12 13.80
CA VAL A 142 19.94 21.76 14.65
C VAL A 142 21.12 22.73 14.57
N THR A 143 21.02 23.79 13.77
CA THR A 143 22.08 24.79 13.53
C THR A 143 22.76 25.26 14.81
N ARG A 144 21.99 25.54 15.87
CA ARG A 144 22.50 26.09 17.15
C ARG A 144 23.45 25.14 17.91
N ALA A 145 23.40 23.85 17.56
CA ALA A 145 24.18 22.81 18.24
C ALA A 145 25.33 22.29 17.39
N ILE A 146 25.50 22.75 16.15
CA ILE A 146 26.53 22.28 15.22
C ILE A 146 27.88 22.96 15.48
N HIS A 147 28.94 22.16 15.51
CA HIS A 147 30.32 22.59 15.51
C HIS A 147 30.91 22.37 14.12
N TYR A 148 31.09 23.45 13.35
CA TYR A 148 31.60 23.38 11.99
C TYR A 148 33.11 23.05 11.99
N GLY A 149 33.60 22.31 10.99
CA GLY A 149 34.95 21.84 10.89
C GLY A 149 35.32 20.76 11.92
N GLN A 150 34.40 20.28 12.73
CA GLN A 150 34.60 19.35 13.84
C GLN A 150 33.66 18.15 13.77
N GLU A 151 33.92 17.13 14.59
CA GLU A 151 32.99 16.02 14.81
C GLU A 151 31.81 16.50 15.66
N ASN A 152 30.64 16.04 15.28
CA ASN A 152 29.38 16.31 15.99
C ASN A 152 28.74 14.97 16.35
N GLU A 153 28.28 14.86 17.58
CA GLU A 153 27.50 13.70 18.05
C GLU A 153 26.02 13.93 17.82
N PHE A 154 25.42 13.07 17.04
CA PHE A 154 23.97 12.96 16.90
C PHE A 154 23.49 11.77 17.73
N LEU A 155 22.62 12.03 18.68
CA LEU A 155 22.04 11.04 19.56
C LEU A 155 20.53 11.12 19.45
N ILE A 156 19.91 10.03 18.96
CA ILE A 156 18.47 9.95 18.76
C ILE A 156 17.92 8.90 19.72
N LYS A 157 16.93 9.29 20.50
CA LYS A 157 16.19 8.40 21.39
C LYS A 157 14.85 8.07 20.76
N VAL A 158 14.58 6.79 20.50
CA VAL A 158 13.30 6.29 20.00
C VAL A 158 12.64 5.48 21.12
N GLY A 159 11.48 5.90 21.56
CA GLY A 159 10.73 5.20 22.60
C GLY A 159 9.98 4.00 22.03
N ASP A 160 9.68 3.02 22.89
CA ASP A 160 8.73 1.96 22.57
C ASP A 160 7.31 2.53 22.39
N ARG A 161 6.41 1.75 21.78
CA ARG A 161 4.99 2.11 21.65
C ARG A 161 4.36 2.56 22.97
N TYR A 162 4.82 2.02 24.10
CA TYR A 162 4.38 2.39 25.45
C TYR A 162 4.56 3.87 25.80
N TRP A 163 5.57 4.52 25.24
CA TRP A 163 5.86 5.93 25.50
C TRP A 163 5.00 6.88 24.66
N LEU A 164 4.31 6.36 23.68
CA LEU A 164 3.33 7.13 22.92
C LEU A 164 2.05 7.23 23.75
N PRO A 165 1.55 8.45 24.05
CA PRO A 165 0.29 8.60 24.77
C PRO A 165 -0.86 7.83 24.08
N PRO A 166 -1.81 7.26 24.85
CA PRO A 166 -2.94 6.53 24.25
C PRO A 166 -3.75 7.31 23.24
N GLN A 167 -3.77 8.63 23.38
CA GLN A 167 -4.48 9.54 22.48
C GLN A 167 -3.64 10.01 21.28
N ALA A 168 -2.39 9.60 21.19
CA ALA A 168 -1.56 9.95 20.04
C ALA A 168 -1.92 9.09 18.82
N ALA A 169 -1.84 9.70 17.63
CA ALA A 169 -2.10 9.01 16.37
C ALA A 169 -0.95 8.07 15.98
N GLY A 170 -0.74 7.06 16.78
CA GLY A 170 0.21 5.97 16.48
C GLY A 170 -0.50 4.81 15.79
N SER A 171 0.21 3.69 15.68
CA SER A 171 -0.35 2.45 15.15
C SER A 171 -1.51 1.95 16.01
N THR A 172 -2.64 1.64 15.38
CA THR A 172 -3.85 1.12 16.03
C THR A 172 -4.30 -0.22 15.45
N ASP A 173 -3.47 -0.89 14.66
CA ASP A 173 -3.79 -2.17 14.04
C ASP A 173 -4.09 -3.25 15.11
N LYS A 174 -5.29 -3.84 15.02
CA LYS A 174 -5.77 -4.87 15.97
C LYS A 174 -5.03 -6.19 15.85
N GLU A 175 -4.47 -6.48 14.71
CA GLU A 175 -3.83 -7.76 14.41
C GLU A 175 -2.31 -7.73 14.60
N LYS A 176 -1.75 -6.59 14.99
CA LYS A 176 -0.35 -6.53 15.42
C LYS A 176 -0.20 -7.11 16.83
N GLU A 177 0.80 -7.99 16.99
CA GLU A 177 1.19 -8.57 18.27
C GLU A 177 2.43 -7.87 18.85
N HIS A 178 3.32 -7.36 17.97
CA HIS A 178 4.56 -6.68 18.32
C HIS A 178 4.60 -5.31 17.67
N TYR A 179 5.16 -4.34 18.35
CA TYR A 179 5.28 -2.97 17.88
C TYR A 179 6.76 -2.57 17.90
N LEU A 180 7.51 -3.08 16.92
CA LEU A 180 8.95 -2.89 16.84
C LEU A 180 9.29 -1.41 16.62
N PRO A 181 10.00 -0.76 17.55
CA PRO A 181 10.44 0.62 17.36
C PRO A 181 11.64 0.71 16.42
N GLY A 182 11.86 1.89 15.85
CA GLY A 182 13.03 2.16 15.05
C GLY A 182 12.91 3.33 14.11
N ILE A 183 14.00 3.69 13.48
CA ILE A 183 14.06 4.68 12.40
C ILE A 183 13.99 3.89 11.11
N TRP A 184 12.80 3.87 10.50
CA TRP A 184 12.49 2.92 9.44
C TRP A 184 12.42 3.52 8.03
N ASP A 185 12.81 4.80 7.90
CA ASP A 185 13.04 5.47 6.62
C ASP A 185 14.28 6.37 6.72
N ASP A 186 14.60 7.08 5.66
CA ASP A 186 15.84 7.85 5.53
C ASP A 186 16.04 8.91 6.63
N VAL A 187 17.31 9.13 6.97
CA VAL A 187 17.74 10.22 7.84
C VAL A 187 18.77 11.08 7.11
N GLU A 188 18.56 12.39 7.13
CA GLU A 188 19.43 13.33 6.42
C GLU A 188 19.62 14.66 7.16
N LEU A 189 20.74 15.32 6.89
CA LEU A 189 20.93 16.73 7.22
C LEU A 189 20.73 17.56 5.96
N VAL A 190 19.83 18.54 6.04
CA VAL A 190 19.57 19.50 4.97
C VAL A 190 20.19 20.83 5.35
N ALA A 191 21.22 21.25 4.64
CA ALA A 191 21.88 22.55 4.81
C ALA A 191 21.41 23.51 3.73
N SER A 192 20.84 24.65 4.10
CA SER A 192 20.25 25.63 3.18
C SER A 192 20.53 27.07 3.62
N GLY A 193 20.03 28.05 2.88
CA GLY A 193 20.00 29.45 3.29
C GLY A 193 19.00 29.71 4.42
N LYS A 194 18.86 30.97 4.82
CA LYS A 194 17.91 31.42 5.87
C LYS A 194 16.46 31.23 5.49
N VAL A 195 16.14 31.15 4.21
CA VAL A 195 14.84 30.76 3.68
C VAL A 195 15.02 29.52 2.82
N GLN A 196 14.23 28.49 3.05
CA GLN A 196 14.29 27.24 2.30
C GLN A 196 12.91 26.80 1.81
N VAL A 197 12.90 25.99 0.76
CA VAL A 197 11.74 25.17 0.40
C VAL A 197 11.57 24.12 1.47
N ASN A 198 10.41 24.11 2.13
CA ASN A 198 10.08 23.07 3.12
C ASN A 198 9.49 21.85 2.45
N ASN A 199 8.42 22.06 1.69
CA ASN A 199 7.74 21.05 0.90
C ASN A 199 7.27 21.65 -0.42
N THR A 200 7.11 20.79 -1.41
CA THR A 200 6.43 21.08 -2.68
C THR A 200 5.28 20.09 -2.86
N LEU A 201 4.22 20.54 -3.49
CA LEU A 201 3.10 19.69 -3.90
C LEU A 201 2.69 20.12 -5.31
N PHE A 202 2.85 19.21 -6.26
CA PHE A 202 2.54 19.43 -7.67
C PHE A 202 1.21 18.74 -8.00
N LEU A 203 0.17 19.55 -8.21
CA LEU A 203 -1.19 19.07 -8.49
C LEU A 203 -1.42 19.10 -10.00
N PRO A 204 -1.47 17.96 -10.68
CA PRO A 204 -1.63 17.89 -12.13
C PRO A 204 -3.06 18.27 -12.55
N ASP A 205 -3.16 18.95 -13.69
CA ASP A 205 -4.37 19.10 -14.51
C ASP A 205 -4.04 18.58 -15.91
N ALA A 206 -4.26 17.28 -16.13
CA ALA A 206 -3.94 16.64 -17.40
C ALA A 206 -4.75 17.20 -18.56
N LYS A 207 -6.00 17.61 -18.34
CA LYS A 207 -6.89 18.19 -19.36
C LYS A 207 -6.40 19.57 -19.81
N GLY A 208 -5.92 20.39 -18.87
CA GLY A 208 -5.36 21.71 -19.15
C GLY A 208 -3.92 21.67 -19.60
N GLY A 209 -3.22 20.54 -19.45
CA GLY A 209 -1.79 20.42 -19.75
C GLY A 209 -0.95 21.28 -18.80
N ASN A 210 -1.35 21.44 -17.55
CA ASN A 210 -0.65 22.27 -16.59
C ASN A 210 -0.52 21.57 -15.23
N VAL A 211 0.24 22.19 -14.33
CA VAL A 211 0.38 21.75 -12.94
C VAL A 211 0.30 22.95 -12.01
N THR A 212 -0.51 22.84 -10.96
CA THR A 212 -0.50 23.80 -9.84
C THR A 212 0.64 23.43 -8.90
N ALA A 213 1.67 24.28 -8.83
CA ALA A 213 2.77 24.12 -7.89
C ALA A 213 2.43 24.85 -6.59
N LYS A 214 2.24 24.10 -5.49
CA LYS A 214 2.12 24.62 -4.13
C LYS A 214 3.46 24.41 -3.43
N ILE A 215 4.04 25.46 -2.87
CA ILE A 215 5.39 25.46 -2.29
C ILE A 215 5.33 26.08 -0.90
N ARG A 216 5.67 25.29 0.12
CA ARG A 216 5.87 25.82 1.47
C ARG A 216 7.29 26.32 1.63
N LEU A 217 7.43 27.53 2.13
CA LEU A 217 8.71 28.15 2.45
C LEU A 217 8.85 28.23 3.97
N ARG A 218 10.02 27.82 4.49
CA ARG A 218 10.39 27.98 5.90
C ARG A 218 11.44 29.08 6.02
N SER A 219 11.23 30.01 6.97
CA SER A 219 12.18 31.04 7.29
C SER A 219 12.77 30.83 8.69
N PHE A 220 14.09 30.83 8.77
CA PHE A 220 14.85 30.67 10.02
C PHE A 220 15.30 32.00 10.64
N TYR A 221 14.82 33.12 10.14
CA TYR A 221 15.12 34.41 10.77
C TYR A 221 14.47 34.49 12.15
N PRO A 222 15.21 34.86 13.21
CA PRO A 222 14.63 35.00 14.53
C PRO A 222 13.58 36.10 14.56
N GLN A 223 12.47 35.91 15.30
CA GLN A 223 11.54 36.97 15.61
C GLN A 223 12.26 38.05 16.42
N GLN A 224 12.52 39.18 15.81
CA GLN A 224 12.81 40.38 16.55
C GLN A 224 11.50 41.11 16.83
N VAL A 225 10.73 40.62 17.81
CA VAL A 225 9.56 41.34 18.33
C VAL A 225 10.02 42.29 19.39
N MET A 226 10.51 43.45 18.99
CA MET A 226 10.48 44.63 19.79
C MET A 226 9.91 45.78 18.93
N TYR A 227 8.61 46.05 19.10
CA TYR A 227 7.91 47.23 18.58
C TYR A 227 8.23 47.56 17.09
N GLY A 228 7.59 46.88 16.15
CA GLY A 228 7.69 47.22 14.72
C GLY A 228 6.96 46.19 13.86
N ASP A 229 6.61 46.63 12.66
CA ASP A 229 5.94 45.78 11.66
C ASP A 229 6.69 44.44 11.44
N PRO A 230 5.97 43.34 11.18
CA PRO A 230 6.58 42.08 10.86
C PRO A 230 7.51 42.26 9.66
N LYS A 231 8.80 41.94 9.85
CA LYS A 231 9.76 42.00 8.76
C LYS A 231 9.56 40.77 7.86
N PHE A 232 9.34 41.03 6.60
CA PHE A 232 9.24 40.04 5.53
C PHE A 232 10.52 40.10 4.69
N ASP A 233 10.93 38.95 4.16
CA ASP A 233 11.87 38.92 3.06
C ASP A 233 11.10 38.69 1.76
N SER A 234 11.30 39.54 0.78
CA SER A 234 10.74 39.33 -0.56
C SER A 234 11.60 38.28 -1.27
N VAL A 235 11.02 37.13 -1.55
CA VAL A 235 11.67 35.99 -2.14
C VAL A 235 11.04 35.68 -3.49
N ALA A 236 11.84 35.57 -4.53
CA ALA A 236 11.35 35.04 -5.80
C ALA A 236 11.40 33.50 -5.76
N VAL A 237 10.26 32.89 -6.06
CA VAL A 237 10.12 31.44 -6.21
C VAL A 237 10.04 31.15 -7.68
N LYS A 238 10.97 30.35 -8.20
CA LYS A 238 11.02 29.89 -9.59
C LYS A 238 10.86 28.38 -9.63
N VAL A 239 9.91 27.88 -10.43
CA VAL A 239 9.73 26.46 -10.70
C VAL A 239 10.08 26.19 -12.16
N GLU A 240 10.88 25.19 -12.41
CA GLU A 240 11.20 24.68 -13.74
C GLU A 240 10.83 23.19 -13.80
N VAL A 241 10.19 22.77 -14.88
CA VAL A 241 9.74 21.40 -15.12
C VAL A 241 10.51 20.81 -16.28
N PHE A 242 10.99 19.59 -16.11
CA PHE A 242 11.78 18.84 -17.08
C PHE A 242 11.21 17.43 -17.24
N GLU A 243 11.29 16.87 -18.43
CA GLU A 243 11.10 15.42 -18.61
C GLU A 243 12.22 14.67 -17.86
N LYS A 244 11.85 13.68 -17.05
CA LYS A 244 12.84 12.95 -16.23
C LYS A 244 13.86 12.18 -17.08
N GLN A 245 13.42 11.61 -18.22
CA GLN A 245 14.25 10.77 -19.07
C GLN A 245 15.23 11.56 -19.97
N THR A 246 14.84 12.75 -20.41
CA THR A 246 15.58 13.49 -21.45
C THR A 246 16.26 14.76 -20.95
N ASP A 247 15.93 15.22 -19.74
CA ASP A 247 16.28 16.53 -19.20
C ASP A 247 15.78 17.73 -20.05
N ARG A 248 14.84 17.50 -20.99
CA ARG A 248 14.21 18.56 -21.77
C ARG A 248 13.34 19.41 -20.85
N LYS A 249 13.61 20.72 -20.79
CA LYS A 249 12.77 21.66 -20.07
C LYS A 249 11.47 21.85 -20.84
N VAL A 250 10.33 21.64 -20.16
CA VAL A 250 8.99 21.69 -20.77
C VAL A 250 8.06 22.70 -20.08
N GLY A 251 8.49 23.34 -19.02
CA GLY A 251 7.66 24.34 -18.35
C GLY A 251 8.46 25.20 -17.37
N SER A 252 7.96 26.37 -17.06
CA SER A 252 8.48 27.17 -15.96
C SER A 252 7.48 28.25 -15.52
N GLY A 253 7.52 28.55 -14.21
CA GLY A 253 6.78 29.66 -13.60
C GLY A 253 7.64 30.38 -12.58
N SER A 254 7.27 31.62 -12.25
CA SER A 254 7.91 32.35 -11.17
C SER A 254 6.96 33.36 -10.55
N MET A 255 7.13 33.59 -9.25
CA MET A 255 6.39 34.61 -8.52
C MET A 255 7.22 35.19 -7.37
N TRP A 256 6.83 36.34 -6.87
CA TRP A 256 7.37 36.91 -5.65
C TRP A 256 6.44 36.65 -4.48
N VAL A 257 6.99 36.28 -3.33
CA VAL A 257 6.27 36.07 -2.08
C VAL A 257 6.97 36.77 -0.93
N GLU A 258 6.21 37.20 0.07
CA GLU A 258 6.74 37.69 1.31
C GLU A 258 6.92 36.51 2.29
N ALA A 259 8.15 36.02 2.44
CA ALA A 259 8.46 34.96 3.39
C ALA A 259 8.36 35.49 4.82
N ARG A 260 7.34 35.07 5.55
CA ARG A 260 7.11 35.44 6.93
C ARG A 260 8.12 34.73 7.84
N ARG A 261 8.66 35.47 8.82
CA ARG A 261 9.57 34.90 9.81
C ARG A 261 8.83 33.95 10.74
N GLU A 262 9.46 32.82 11.03
CA GLU A 262 8.99 31.74 11.94
C GLU A 262 7.66 31.07 11.52
N ASN A 263 7.11 31.35 10.35
CA ASN A 263 5.92 30.68 9.83
C ASN A 263 6.21 30.05 8.47
N LEU A 264 5.49 29.00 8.16
CA LEU A 264 5.46 28.47 6.80
C LEU A 264 4.66 29.44 5.92
N THR A 265 5.30 29.88 4.83
CA THR A 265 4.66 30.73 3.81
C THR A 265 4.30 29.86 2.62
N LEU A 266 3.09 29.98 2.11
CA LEU A 266 2.64 29.25 0.91
C LEU A 266 2.80 30.14 -0.34
N ALA A 267 3.56 29.66 -1.32
CA ALA A 267 3.54 30.15 -2.68
C ALA A 267 2.71 29.18 -3.55
N GLN A 268 1.89 29.70 -4.44
CA GLN A 268 1.12 28.87 -5.38
C GLN A 268 1.12 29.52 -6.76
N MET A 269 1.43 28.71 -7.79
CA MET A 269 1.46 29.17 -9.18
C MET A 269 1.08 28.03 -10.13
N GLU A 270 0.56 28.44 -11.31
CA GLU A 270 0.32 27.54 -12.43
C GLU A 270 1.57 27.46 -13.33
N VAL A 271 1.93 26.25 -13.74
CA VAL A 271 3.00 26.01 -14.70
C VAL A 271 2.45 25.22 -15.88
N LEU A 272 2.44 25.85 -17.05
CA LEU A 272 2.05 25.19 -18.31
C LEU A 272 3.17 24.25 -18.77
N ILE A 273 2.81 23.04 -19.18
CA ILE A 273 3.72 22.03 -19.72
C ILE A 273 3.56 21.97 -21.24
N GLU A 274 4.66 22.14 -21.97
CA GLU A 274 4.70 22.00 -23.41
C GLU A 274 4.66 20.52 -23.80
N ASP A 275 3.74 20.14 -24.69
CA ASP A 275 3.53 18.76 -25.15
C ASP A 275 3.38 17.78 -23.98
N PRO A 276 2.33 17.89 -23.16
CA PRO A 276 2.19 17.10 -21.95
C PRO A 276 2.09 15.60 -22.24
N HIS A 277 2.91 14.80 -21.57
CA HIS A 277 2.89 13.35 -21.59
C HIS A 277 2.30 12.83 -20.28
N LEU A 278 1.25 12.01 -20.39
CA LEU A 278 0.50 11.57 -19.23
C LEU A 278 1.11 10.30 -18.62
N TRP A 279 1.08 10.24 -17.29
CA TRP A 279 1.43 9.03 -16.54
C TRP A 279 0.26 8.03 -16.54
N SER A 280 0.58 6.76 -16.77
CA SER A 280 -0.35 5.63 -16.57
C SER A 280 0.43 4.37 -16.13
N PRO A 281 -0.25 3.31 -15.66
CA PRO A 281 0.41 2.03 -15.36
C PRO A 281 1.17 1.41 -16.54
N ASP A 282 0.72 1.65 -17.76
CA ASP A 282 1.34 1.11 -18.98
C ASP A 282 2.39 2.05 -19.58
N ASP A 283 2.33 3.34 -19.26
CA ASP A 283 3.29 4.36 -19.67
C ASP A 283 3.60 5.31 -18.50
N PRO A 284 4.47 4.88 -17.55
CA PRO A 284 4.73 5.61 -16.30
C PRO A 284 5.71 6.78 -16.52
N PHE A 285 5.28 7.76 -17.32
CA PHE A 285 6.09 8.92 -17.64
C PHE A 285 6.17 9.92 -16.48
N LEU A 286 7.40 10.32 -16.13
CA LEU A 286 7.67 11.22 -15.01
C LEU A 286 8.32 12.52 -15.45
N TYR A 287 7.97 13.58 -14.73
CA TYR A 287 8.63 14.87 -14.76
C TYR A 287 9.47 15.05 -13.50
N LYS A 288 10.60 15.74 -13.64
CA LYS A 288 11.33 16.30 -12.51
C LYS A 288 11.15 17.79 -12.45
N THR A 289 11.16 18.34 -11.25
CA THR A 289 11.05 19.77 -11.01
C THR A 289 12.30 20.30 -10.34
N ARG A 290 12.56 21.58 -10.59
CA ARG A 290 13.56 22.34 -9.86
C ARG A 290 12.91 23.62 -9.34
N THR A 291 12.74 23.67 -8.01
CA THR A 291 12.26 24.85 -7.30
C THR A 291 13.44 25.62 -6.75
N THR A 292 13.63 26.86 -7.25
CA THR A 292 14.71 27.76 -6.84
C THR A 292 14.16 28.95 -6.09
N LEU A 293 14.69 29.22 -4.89
CA LEU A 293 14.44 30.45 -4.14
C LEU A 293 15.55 31.46 -4.41
N LEU A 294 15.15 32.69 -4.74
CA LEU A 294 16.07 33.80 -4.96
C LEU A 294 15.79 34.90 -3.96
N LEU A 295 16.82 35.35 -3.26
CA LEU A 295 16.83 36.52 -2.41
C LEU A 295 17.83 37.52 -2.99
N ASP A 296 17.41 38.75 -3.28
CA ASP A 296 18.23 39.75 -3.99
C ASP A 296 18.89 39.18 -5.26
N ASP A 297 18.08 38.49 -6.09
CA ASP A 297 18.49 37.80 -7.32
C ASP A 297 19.59 36.71 -7.14
N ARG A 298 19.86 36.29 -5.92
CA ARG A 298 20.82 35.21 -5.64
C ARG A 298 20.09 33.95 -5.19
N PRO A 299 20.42 32.77 -5.74
CA PRO A 299 19.84 31.53 -5.27
C PRO A 299 20.25 31.25 -3.82
N VAL A 300 19.26 31.08 -2.94
CA VAL A 300 19.43 30.76 -1.53
C VAL A 300 19.04 29.34 -1.19
N ASP A 301 18.22 28.71 -2.04
CA ASP A 301 17.85 27.31 -1.92
C ASP A 301 17.42 26.75 -3.28
N ILE A 302 17.70 25.46 -3.52
CA ILE A 302 17.26 24.72 -4.69
C ILE A 302 16.82 23.34 -4.23
N GLN A 303 15.58 22.99 -4.55
CA GLN A 303 15.02 21.66 -4.31
C GLN A 303 14.62 21.02 -5.62
N GLU A 304 14.92 19.74 -5.78
CA GLU A 304 14.45 18.90 -6.89
C GLU A 304 13.43 17.89 -6.36
N ASP A 305 12.35 17.70 -7.11
CA ASP A 305 11.29 16.75 -6.83
C ASP A 305 10.85 16.09 -8.15
N GLN A 306 9.92 15.14 -8.07
CA GLN A 306 9.31 14.52 -9.24
C GLN A 306 7.79 14.46 -9.11
N PHE A 307 7.10 14.35 -10.22
CA PHE A 307 5.67 14.07 -10.30
C PHE A 307 5.31 13.42 -11.64
N GLY A 308 4.11 12.86 -11.73
CA GLY A 308 3.52 12.42 -13.00
C GLY A 308 2.28 13.24 -13.32
N LEU A 309 2.10 13.57 -14.59
CA LEU A 309 0.91 14.29 -15.05
C LEU A 309 -0.19 13.29 -15.34
N ARG A 310 -1.24 13.27 -14.54
CA ARG A 310 -2.41 12.42 -14.73
C ARG A 310 -3.66 13.02 -14.13
N ASP A 311 -4.84 12.65 -14.65
CA ASP A 311 -6.13 12.82 -13.98
C ASP A 311 -6.61 11.45 -13.46
N PHE A 312 -6.93 11.37 -12.18
CA PHE A 312 -7.66 10.24 -11.62
C PHE A 312 -8.93 10.77 -10.96
N GLU A 313 -10.08 10.38 -11.47
CA GLU A 313 -11.34 10.94 -11.03
C GLU A 313 -12.42 9.85 -10.92
N ARG A 314 -13.35 10.05 -10.01
CA ARG A 314 -14.58 9.29 -9.93
C ARG A 314 -15.66 9.95 -10.79
N ARG A 315 -16.38 9.14 -11.57
CA ARG A 315 -17.61 9.55 -12.29
C ARG A 315 -18.69 8.49 -12.08
N GLY A 316 -19.67 8.80 -11.26
CA GLY A 316 -20.67 7.83 -10.85
C GLY A 316 -20.00 6.64 -10.15
N LYS A 317 -20.33 5.43 -10.58
CA LYS A 317 -19.84 4.17 -9.97
C LYS A 317 -18.41 3.77 -10.36
N TYR A 318 -17.70 4.54 -11.18
CA TYR A 318 -16.42 4.09 -11.74
C TYR A 318 -15.31 5.11 -11.60
N PHE A 319 -14.08 4.61 -11.60
CA PHE A 319 -12.88 5.41 -11.73
C PHE A 319 -12.49 5.62 -13.19
N TYR A 320 -11.84 6.75 -13.44
CA TYR A 320 -11.30 7.14 -14.74
C TYR A 320 -9.87 7.63 -14.56
N LEU A 321 -8.97 7.09 -15.35
CA LEU A 321 -7.58 7.55 -15.45
C LEU A 321 -7.39 8.21 -16.82
N ASN A 322 -6.99 9.48 -16.82
CA ASN A 322 -6.77 10.26 -18.06
C ASN A 322 -8.00 10.29 -18.99
N GLY A 323 -9.18 10.24 -18.40
CA GLY A 323 -10.44 10.24 -19.13
C GLY A 323 -10.96 8.87 -19.58
N GLU A 324 -10.17 7.82 -19.49
CA GLU A 324 -10.53 6.43 -19.81
C GLU A 324 -11.01 5.70 -18.56
N LYS A 325 -12.09 4.92 -18.69
CA LYS A 325 -12.58 4.09 -17.57
C LYS A 325 -11.53 3.05 -17.20
N ILE A 326 -11.25 2.93 -15.91
CA ILE A 326 -10.33 1.93 -15.38
C ILE A 326 -10.99 1.11 -14.27
N LEU A 327 -10.73 -0.19 -14.27
CA LEU A 327 -11.11 -1.09 -13.18
C LEU A 327 -9.85 -1.47 -12.39
N LEU A 328 -9.87 -1.23 -11.08
CA LEU A 328 -8.74 -1.56 -10.23
C LEU A 328 -8.74 -3.07 -9.97
N ARG A 329 -7.61 -3.71 -10.24
CA ARG A 329 -7.39 -5.15 -10.03
C ARG A 329 -6.12 -5.32 -9.21
N GLY A 330 -6.20 -6.09 -8.13
CA GLY A 330 -5.00 -6.26 -7.35
C GLY A 330 -5.18 -6.86 -5.97
N THR A 331 -4.44 -6.31 -5.02
CA THR A 331 -4.27 -6.90 -3.71
C THR A 331 -3.95 -5.87 -2.64
N ASN A 332 -3.75 -6.37 -1.41
CA ASN A 332 -3.31 -5.61 -0.25
C ASN A 332 -1.87 -5.97 0.14
N ILE A 333 -1.19 -5.01 0.76
CA ILE A 333 0.12 -5.19 1.41
C ILE A 333 0.02 -4.66 2.83
N THR A 334 0.35 -5.49 3.81
CA THR A 334 0.36 -5.11 5.23
C THR A 334 1.79 -5.01 5.76
N LEU A 335 2.57 -4.04 5.25
CA LEU A 335 3.98 -3.89 5.60
C LEU A 335 4.20 -3.74 7.12
N GLN A 336 3.33 -3.00 7.79
CA GLN A 336 3.46 -2.78 9.24
C GLN A 336 3.29 -4.08 10.04
N ARG A 337 2.51 -5.04 9.53
CA ARG A 337 2.43 -6.43 10.08
C ARG A 337 3.65 -7.26 9.67
N PHE A 338 4.11 -7.10 8.42
CA PHE A 338 5.31 -7.80 7.94
C PHE A 338 6.56 -7.46 8.73
N PHE A 339 6.67 -6.28 9.31
CA PHE A 339 7.76 -5.95 10.25
C PHE A 339 7.85 -6.89 11.45
N GLU A 340 6.78 -7.60 11.78
CA GLU A 340 6.72 -8.60 12.87
C GLU A 340 7.04 -10.03 12.37
N ASP A 341 7.21 -10.20 11.07
CA ASP A 341 7.54 -11.50 10.47
C ASP A 341 8.93 -11.97 10.91
N PRO A 342 9.08 -13.21 11.40
CA PRO A 342 10.38 -13.73 11.81
C PRO A 342 11.43 -13.68 10.70
N ASP A 343 11.00 -13.75 9.44
CA ASP A 343 11.86 -13.78 8.26
C ASP A 343 11.95 -12.42 7.56
N CYS A 344 11.37 -11.35 8.14
CA CYS A 344 11.42 -10.00 7.59
C CYS A 344 12.87 -9.53 7.33
N GLY A 345 13.76 -9.73 8.30
CA GLY A 345 15.15 -9.27 8.16
C GLY A 345 15.20 -7.82 7.66
N ASN A 346 16.00 -7.58 6.61
CA ASN A 346 16.10 -6.29 5.93
C ASN A 346 15.30 -6.21 4.61
N LEU A 347 14.45 -7.18 4.31
CA LEU A 347 13.74 -7.29 3.02
C LEU A 347 12.92 -6.05 2.67
N ALA A 348 12.25 -5.44 3.65
CA ALA A 348 11.47 -4.23 3.45
C ALA A 348 12.28 -3.03 2.93
N TRP A 349 13.61 -3.08 3.02
CA TRP A 349 14.57 -2.07 2.55
C TRP A 349 15.46 -2.57 1.41
N ASP A 350 15.25 -3.80 0.91
CA ASP A 350 15.90 -4.33 -0.27
C ASP A 350 15.14 -3.94 -1.53
N ARG A 351 15.70 -3.02 -2.32
CA ARG A 351 15.02 -2.44 -3.49
C ARG A 351 14.67 -3.49 -4.56
N GLU A 352 15.49 -4.51 -4.75
CA GLU A 352 15.23 -5.55 -5.76
C GLU A 352 14.11 -6.49 -5.29
N TRP A 353 14.12 -6.86 -4.01
CA TRP A 353 13.06 -7.65 -3.42
C TRP A 353 11.71 -6.92 -3.44
N VAL A 354 11.73 -5.66 -3.04
CA VAL A 354 10.52 -4.80 -3.06
C VAL A 354 10.00 -4.63 -4.49
N LYS A 355 10.90 -4.37 -5.46
CA LYS A 355 10.49 -4.26 -6.86
C LYS A 355 9.83 -5.55 -7.37
N LYS A 356 10.38 -6.72 -7.04
CA LYS A 356 9.75 -8.00 -7.39
C LYS A 356 8.38 -8.13 -6.76
N LEU A 357 8.25 -7.80 -5.45
CA LEU A 357 7.02 -7.91 -4.68
C LEU A 357 5.89 -7.01 -5.21
N ILE A 358 6.16 -5.72 -5.49
CA ILE A 358 5.11 -4.74 -5.81
C ILE A 358 4.96 -4.44 -7.30
N ILE A 359 5.90 -4.88 -8.14
CA ILE A 359 5.89 -4.58 -9.58
C ILE A 359 5.93 -5.84 -10.42
N ASP A 360 7.02 -6.63 -10.34
CA ASP A 360 7.29 -7.66 -11.34
C ASP A 360 6.27 -8.82 -11.23
N ASP A 361 6.08 -9.37 -10.03
CA ASP A 361 5.11 -10.45 -9.80
C ASP A 361 3.65 -9.97 -10.00
N PRO A 362 3.21 -8.82 -9.44
CA PRO A 362 1.86 -8.29 -9.64
C PRO A 362 1.49 -8.01 -11.09
N LYS A 363 2.39 -7.38 -11.85
CA LYS A 363 2.15 -7.15 -13.29
C LYS A 363 2.07 -8.46 -14.07
N GLY A 364 2.83 -9.49 -13.66
CA GLY A 364 2.77 -10.82 -14.24
C GLY A 364 1.42 -11.53 -14.06
N ILE A 365 0.64 -11.13 -13.06
CA ILE A 365 -0.72 -11.63 -12.78
C ILE A 365 -1.82 -10.59 -13.07
N HIS A 366 -1.49 -9.55 -13.83
CA HIS A 366 -2.39 -8.51 -14.35
C HIS A 366 -3.01 -7.60 -13.29
N TRP A 367 -2.37 -7.46 -12.15
CA TRP A 367 -2.72 -6.43 -11.18
C TRP A 367 -2.21 -5.07 -11.63
N ASN A 368 -3.02 -4.05 -11.43
CA ASN A 368 -2.70 -2.65 -11.72
C ASN A 368 -2.82 -1.74 -10.50
N ALA A 369 -3.29 -2.28 -9.37
CA ALA A 369 -3.48 -1.53 -8.14
C ALA A 369 -3.14 -2.37 -6.90
N MET A 370 -2.72 -1.68 -5.81
CA MET A 370 -2.54 -2.27 -4.49
C MET A 370 -3.05 -1.32 -3.42
N ARG A 371 -3.66 -1.86 -2.39
CA ARG A 371 -3.89 -1.12 -1.15
C ARG A 371 -2.73 -1.35 -0.20
N ILE A 372 -2.16 -0.27 0.29
CA ILE A 372 -1.21 -0.31 1.39
C ILE A 372 -2.02 -0.30 2.68
N CYS A 373 -2.26 -1.49 3.24
CA CYS A 373 -3.26 -1.70 4.28
C CYS A 373 -2.67 -1.55 5.68
N VAL A 374 -3.40 -0.85 6.50
CA VAL A 374 -3.13 -0.46 7.88
C VAL A 374 -1.70 0.07 8.06
N GLY A 375 -1.35 1.06 7.25
CA GLY A 375 -0.11 1.80 7.36
C GLY A 375 0.63 2.03 6.06
N ILE A 376 1.45 3.06 6.05
CA ILE A 376 2.22 3.53 4.90
C ILE A 376 3.56 2.78 4.77
N VAL A 377 4.24 2.98 3.65
CA VAL A 377 5.51 2.32 3.30
C VAL A 377 6.69 3.32 3.29
N PRO A 378 7.96 2.87 3.23
CA PRO A 378 9.09 3.74 2.97
C PRO A 378 8.97 4.46 1.63
N ASP A 379 9.49 5.68 1.52
CA ASP A 379 9.33 6.55 0.34
C ASP A 379 9.75 5.87 -0.97
N PHE A 380 10.82 5.08 -0.97
CA PHE A 380 11.30 4.43 -2.19
C PHE A 380 10.34 3.38 -2.78
N TRP A 381 9.37 2.89 -2.00
CA TRP A 381 8.30 2.00 -2.51
C TRP A 381 7.39 2.78 -3.47
N TYR A 382 7.05 4.01 -3.09
CA TYR A 382 6.28 4.90 -3.97
C TYR A 382 7.08 5.27 -5.23
N ASP A 383 8.40 5.54 -5.08
CA ASP A 383 9.27 5.78 -6.24
C ASP A 383 9.26 4.62 -7.23
N LEU A 384 9.29 3.37 -6.75
CA LEU A 384 9.18 2.18 -7.60
C LEU A 384 7.81 2.11 -8.28
N ALA A 385 6.74 2.38 -7.55
CA ALA A 385 5.39 2.38 -8.11
C ALA A 385 5.22 3.48 -9.19
N ASP A 386 5.80 4.66 -8.97
CA ASP A 386 5.82 5.76 -9.93
C ASP A 386 6.60 5.39 -11.20
N GLU A 387 7.80 4.81 -11.05
CA GLU A 387 8.71 4.48 -12.13
C GLU A 387 8.23 3.30 -12.99
N TYR A 388 7.52 2.36 -12.39
CA TYR A 388 7.09 1.13 -13.07
C TYR A 388 5.58 1.03 -13.27
N GLY A 389 4.80 2.01 -12.82
CA GLY A 389 3.36 2.09 -13.08
C GLY A 389 2.53 1.10 -12.27
N MET A 390 2.51 1.25 -10.94
CA MET A 390 1.57 0.57 -10.06
C MET A 390 0.74 1.62 -9.33
N MET A 391 -0.59 1.49 -9.30
CA MET A 391 -1.45 2.41 -8.56
C MET A 391 -1.58 1.98 -7.10
N PHE A 392 -1.64 2.96 -6.19
CA PHE A 392 -1.82 2.72 -4.77
C PHE A 392 -3.08 3.40 -4.22
N GLN A 393 -3.89 2.63 -3.50
CA GLN A 393 -4.72 3.12 -2.41
C GLN A 393 -3.82 3.19 -1.18
N ASN A 394 -3.47 4.40 -0.78
CA ASN A 394 -2.50 4.65 0.31
C ASN A 394 -3.25 4.90 1.60
N GLU A 395 -3.18 3.95 2.54
CA GLU A 395 -3.96 3.98 3.77
C GLU A 395 -3.13 4.46 4.96
N TRP A 396 -3.76 5.29 5.79
CA TRP A 396 -3.20 5.67 7.07
C TRP A 396 -3.31 4.55 8.11
N ASN A 397 -2.34 4.47 9.01
CA ASN A 397 -2.33 3.43 10.07
C ASN A 397 -3.36 3.72 11.16
N TYR A 398 -4.65 3.61 10.83
CA TYR A 398 -5.76 3.85 11.73
C TYR A 398 -6.87 2.78 11.58
N TRP A 399 -7.10 2.00 12.64
CA TRP A 399 -8.19 1.01 12.68
C TRP A 399 -9.09 1.11 13.94
N GLN A 400 -8.76 1.89 14.96
CA GLN A 400 -9.55 1.95 16.21
C GLN A 400 -9.93 3.36 16.60
N THR A 401 -9.00 4.09 17.21
CA THR A 401 -9.21 5.48 17.62
C THR A 401 -8.11 6.37 17.04
N HIS A 402 -8.49 7.54 16.60
CA HIS A 402 -7.53 8.45 15.99
C HIS A 402 -6.71 9.27 17.00
N GLY A 403 -7.12 9.34 18.26
CA GLY A 403 -6.45 10.15 19.26
C GLY A 403 -6.87 11.63 19.25
N TRP A 404 -5.92 12.54 19.37
CA TRP A 404 -6.20 13.98 19.38
C TRP A 404 -6.43 14.56 17.99
N ASP A 405 -7.50 15.30 17.79
CA ASP A 405 -7.86 15.94 16.52
C ASP A 405 -6.72 16.78 15.93
N ASP A 406 -6.09 17.64 16.76
CA ASP A 406 -4.99 18.50 16.31
C ASP A 406 -3.78 17.73 15.80
N GLN A 407 -3.43 16.60 16.44
CA GLN A 407 -2.34 15.73 16.00
C GLN A 407 -2.69 15.02 14.70
N VAL A 408 -3.89 14.43 14.63
CA VAL A 408 -4.39 13.76 13.44
C VAL A 408 -4.40 14.73 12.26
N LYS A 409 -4.96 15.93 12.44
CA LYS A 409 -4.96 16.98 11.41
C LYS A 409 -3.54 17.33 10.94
N LYS A 410 -2.60 17.48 11.88
CA LYS A 410 -1.20 17.77 11.56
C LYS A 410 -0.57 16.64 10.74
N GLU A 411 -0.74 15.40 11.19
CA GLU A 411 -0.13 14.24 10.55
C GLU A 411 -0.72 13.96 9.16
N TYR A 412 -2.04 13.98 9.00
CA TYR A 412 -2.68 13.81 7.69
C TYR A 412 -2.33 14.96 6.72
N THR A 413 -2.24 16.19 7.23
CA THR A 413 -1.78 17.31 6.40
C THR A 413 -0.33 17.11 5.95
N ASN A 414 0.55 16.64 6.84
CA ASN A 414 1.93 16.34 6.49
C ASN A 414 2.04 15.14 5.55
N TRP A 415 1.20 14.12 5.71
CA TRP A 415 1.10 12.98 4.82
C TRP A 415 0.79 13.39 3.38
N VAL A 416 -0.21 14.24 3.16
CA VAL A 416 -0.50 14.78 1.82
C VAL A 416 0.68 15.59 1.28
N TRP A 417 1.37 16.37 2.12
CA TRP A 417 2.54 17.14 1.68
C TRP A 417 3.77 16.29 1.39
N SER A 418 3.96 15.17 2.07
CA SER A 418 5.11 14.28 1.84
C SER A 418 4.90 13.38 0.64
N ASP A 419 3.69 12.79 0.51
CA ASP A 419 3.46 11.72 -0.45
C ASP A 419 2.66 12.19 -1.68
N GLY A 420 2.12 13.43 -1.67
CA GLY A 420 1.22 13.92 -2.71
C GLY A 420 1.85 14.16 -4.09
N ASN A 421 3.17 14.10 -4.22
CA ASN A 421 3.83 14.18 -5.53
C ASN A 421 3.89 12.84 -6.28
N HIS A 422 3.58 11.71 -5.61
CA HIS A 422 3.59 10.39 -6.22
C HIS A 422 2.37 10.17 -7.12
N PRO A 423 2.51 10.06 -8.45
CA PRO A 423 1.37 9.80 -9.34
C PRO A 423 0.76 8.42 -9.12
N SER A 424 1.53 7.48 -8.59
CA SER A 424 1.07 6.14 -8.23
C SER A 424 -0.02 6.14 -7.14
N ILE A 425 -0.01 7.10 -6.21
CA ILE A 425 -1.07 7.25 -5.21
C ILE A 425 -2.30 7.85 -5.88
N VAL A 426 -3.35 7.08 -6.04
CA VAL A 426 -4.60 7.50 -6.69
C VAL A 426 -5.76 7.65 -5.72
N ILE A 427 -5.71 6.96 -4.58
CA ILE A 427 -6.69 7.02 -3.50
C ILE A 427 -5.97 7.29 -2.18
N TRP A 428 -6.44 8.28 -1.43
CA TRP A 428 -6.10 8.48 -0.03
C TRP A 428 -7.12 7.72 0.82
N ASP A 429 -6.64 6.74 1.59
CA ASP A 429 -7.48 5.93 2.47
C ASP A 429 -7.22 6.34 3.92
N ALA A 430 -8.20 6.99 4.50
CA ALA A 430 -8.00 7.65 5.78
C ALA A 430 -8.17 6.70 6.99
N ILE A 431 -8.95 5.64 6.84
CA ILE A 431 -9.39 4.80 7.96
C ILE A 431 -9.67 3.38 7.46
N ASN A 432 -9.16 2.36 8.14
CA ASN A 432 -9.57 0.98 7.92
C ASN A 432 -10.80 0.61 8.78
N GLU A 433 -11.84 0.02 8.18
CA GLU A 433 -12.99 -0.63 8.85
C GLU A 433 -13.54 0.14 10.06
N ASN A 434 -13.66 1.44 9.96
CA ASN A 434 -14.13 2.24 11.09
C ASN A 434 -15.03 3.39 10.65
N TRP A 435 -15.64 4.01 11.63
CA TRP A 435 -16.55 5.12 11.47
C TRP A 435 -16.07 6.31 12.29
N ASP A 436 -15.52 7.32 11.63
CA ASP A 436 -15.00 8.52 12.29
C ASP A 436 -15.52 9.81 11.64
N ALA A 437 -16.53 10.40 12.28
CA ALA A 437 -17.18 11.59 11.77
C ALA A 437 -16.27 12.83 11.71
N TYR A 438 -15.23 12.93 12.56
CA TYR A 438 -14.28 14.03 12.48
C TYR A 438 -13.41 13.90 11.22
N ILE A 439 -12.86 12.72 10.98
CA ILE A 439 -12.05 12.46 9.80
C ILE A 439 -12.91 12.60 8.53
N GLY A 440 -14.06 11.90 8.45
CA GLY A 440 -14.89 11.90 7.25
C GLY A 440 -15.55 13.23 6.92
N ASN A 441 -16.11 13.94 7.94
CA ASN A 441 -16.93 15.12 7.70
C ASN A 441 -16.19 16.46 7.93
N THR A 442 -14.99 16.44 8.52
CA THR A 442 -14.24 17.67 8.79
C THR A 442 -12.87 17.64 8.13
N LEU A 443 -12.07 16.61 8.38
CA LEU A 443 -10.68 16.58 7.95
C LEU A 443 -10.54 16.28 6.45
N ILE A 444 -11.22 15.28 5.92
CA ILE A 444 -11.17 14.93 4.49
C ILE A 444 -11.59 16.14 3.61
N PRO A 445 -12.69 16.87 3.88
CA PRO A 445 -13.04 18.04 3.09
C PRO A 445 -11.96 19.15 3.11
N GLU A 446 -11.23 19.32 4.22
CA GLU A 446 -10.10 20.25 4.27
C GLU A 446 -8.91 19.77 3.43
N LEU A 447 -8.61 18.46 3.49
CA LEU A 447 -7.51 17.85 2.75
C LEU A 447 -7.77 17.78 1.23
N GLN A 448 -9.03 17.62 0.81
CA GLN A 448 -9.43 17.74 -0.58
C GLN A 448 -9.16 19.14 -1.17
N GLN A 449 -9.23 20.20 -0.36
CA GLN A 449 -8.82 21.54 -0.81
C GLN A 449 -7.30 21.64 -0.97
N LEU A 450 -6.56 20.85 -0.18
CA LEU A 450 -5.10 20.77 -0.33
C LEU A 450 -4.72 19.96 -1.56
N ASP A 451 -5.32 18.77 -1.74
CA ASP A 451 -5.12 17.89 -2.89
C ASP A 451 -6.46 17.42 -3.48
N PRO A 452 -6.98 18.10 -4.51
CA PRO A 452 -8.23 17.73 -5.18
C PRO A 452 -8.02 16.69 -6.30
N THR A 453 -6.83 16.14 -6.48
CA THR A 453 -6.46 15.29 -7.63
C THR A 453 -6.57 13.80 -7.35
N ARG A 454 -7.14 13.42 -6.21
CA ARG A 454 -7.29 12.04 -5.73
C ARG A 454 -8.65 11.83 -5.08
N THR A 455 -9.13 10.61 -5.14
CA THR A 455 -10.31 10.16 -4.38
C THR A 455 -9.92 9.91 -2.93
N TRP A 456 -10.82 10.20 -1.99
CA TRP A 456 -10.69 9.89 -0.57
C TRP A 456 -11.59 8.72 -0.19
N ASP A 457 -11.03 7.82 0.62
CA ASP A 457 -11.74 6.74 1.29
C ASP A 457 -11.82 7.05 2.80
N ALA A 458 -12.95 6.82 3.40
CA ALA A 458 -13.20 7.05 4.82
C ALA A 458 -13.70 5.78 5.54
N GLY A 459 -13.17 4.66 5.18
CA GLY A 459 -13.49 3.36 5.77
C GLY A 459 -14.93 2.95 5.53
N TYR A 460 -15.64 2.53 6.59
CA TYR A 460 -17.05 2.13 6.48
C TYR A 460 -18.05 3.30 6.36
N MET A 461 -17.57 4.53 6.30
CA MET A 461 -18.44 5.66 6.00
C MET A 461 -18.75 5.68 4.50
N THR A 462 -20.02 5.58 4.16
CA THR A 462 -20.46 5.73 2.76
C THR A 462 -20.43 7.19 2.34
N SER A 463 -20.45 7.45 1.04
CA SER A 463 -20.51 8.80 0.47
C SER A 463 -21.64 9.66 1.04
N SER A 464 -22.78 9.06 1.35
CA SER A 464 -23.92 9.77 1.97
C SER A 464 -23.65 10.20 3.42
N ASP A 465 -22.85 9.43 4.16
CA ASP A 465 -22.50 9.73 5.55
C ASP A 465 -21.42 10.80 5.65
N MET A 466 -20.54 10.87 4.65
CA MET A 466 -19.47 11.86 4.58
C MET A 466 -19.95 13.24 4.12
N GLY A 467 -21.16 13.37 3.60
CA GLY A 467 -21.63 14.60 2.99
C GLY A 467 -20.91 15.01 1.71
N ILE A 468 -20.02 14.18 1.21
CA ILE A 468 -19.36 14.26 -0.09
C ILE A 468 -19.50 12.93 -0.80
N ASP A 469 -19.63 12.98 -2.11
CA ASP A 469 -19.84 11.79 -2.93
C ASP A 469 -18.50 11.23 -3.43
N GLU A 470 -17.85 10.37 -2.66
CA GLU A 470 -16.54 9.77 -2.97
C GLU A 470 -16.67 8.28 -3.33
N MET A 471 -16.34 7.37 -2.43
CA MET A 471 -16.34 5.94 -2.70
C MET A 471 -16.85 5.14 -1.50
N ASP A 472 -17.16 3.88 -1.74
CA ASP A 472 -17.52 2.89 -0.73
C ASP A 472 -16.53 1.71 -0.76
N GLU A 473 -16.11 1.22 0.41
CA GLU A 473 -15.20 0.08 0.57
C GLU A 473 -15.89 -1.11 1.26
N PRO A 474 -16.56 -1.99 0.56
CA PRO A 474 -17.09 -3.22 1.16
C PRO A 474 -15.98 -4.26 1.34
N HIS A 475 -16.01 -4.96 2.50
CA HIS A 475 -15.18 -6.13 2.79
C HIS A 475 -16.08 -7.39 2.82
N PRO A 476 -16.43 -7.99 1.68
CA PRO A 476 -17.40 -9.09 1.61
C PRO A 476 -16.76 -10.42 2.00
N TYR A 477 -16.45 -10.58 3.27
CA TYR A 477 -15.92 -11.84 3.81
C TYR A 477 -16.98 -12.92 4.08
N GLU A 478 -18.27 -12.61 3.90
CA GLU A 478 -19.39 -13.44 4.36
C GLU A 478 -19.46 -14.83 3.72
N GLY A 479 -18.79 -15.05 2.59
CA GLY A 479 -18.74 -16.38 1.98
C GLY A 479 -18.02 -17.41 2.84
N PHE A 480 -17.02 -16.97 3.60
CA PHE A 480 -16.12 -17.81 4.40
C PHE A 480 -16.03 -17.39 5.86
N LEU A 481 -16.82 -16.42 6.31
CA LEU A 481 -16.82 -15.95 7.67
C LEU A 481 -17.50 -16.90 8.64
N PRO A 482 -16.76 -17.46 9.58
CA PRO A 482 -17.34 -17.99 10.80
C PRO A 482 -17.17 -16.98 11.93
N TRP A 483 -17.96 -15.95 11.99
CA TRP A 483 -17.89 -15.05 13.14
C TRP A 483 -18.16 -15.76 14.46
N SER A 484 -18.69 -16.98 14.46
CA SER A 484 -19.01 -17.63 15.70
C SER A 484 -18.94 -19.16 15.75
N HIS A 485 -19.53 -19.93 14.85
CA HIS A 485 -19.60 -21.39 15.01
C HIS A 485 -19.84 -22.12 13.69
N ALA A 486 -19.42 -23.41 13.62
CA ALA A 486 -19.65 -24.32 12.50
C ALA A 486 -21.13 -24.40 12.04
N GLU A 487 -22.07 -24.07 12.94
CA GLU A 487 -23.51 -24.04 12.63
C GLU A 487 -23.91 -22.93 11.65
N ASP A 488 -23.13 -21.87 11.53
CA ASP A 488 -23.46 -20.74 10.66
C ASP A 488 -23.16 -21.06 9.20
N TYR A 489 -22.15 -21.87 8.91
CA TYR A 489 -21.89 -22.41 7.58
C TYR A 489 -23.03 -23.27 7.02
N GLU A 490 -23.76 -23.96 7.91
CA GLU A 490 -24.89 -24.78 7.50
C GLU A 490 -26.13 -23.95 7.14
N LYS A 491 -26.25 -22.75 7.71
CA LYS A 491 -27.43 -21.89 7.58
C LYS A 491 -27.42 -20.99 6.36
N ALA A 492 -26.25 -20.61 5.89
CA ALA A 492 -26.06 -19.73 4.73
C ALA A 492 -24.88 -20.20 3.90
N PRO A 493 -24.98 -21.35 3.20
CA PRO A 493 -23.88 -21.81 2.38
C PRO A 493 -23.65 -20.80 1.25
N TYR A 494 -22.42 -20.28 1.19
CA TYR A 494 -21.97 -19.48 0.05
C TYR A 494 -21.98 -20.37 -1.19
N PRO A 495 -22.75 -20.02 -2.23
CA PRO A 495 -22.81 -20.84 -3.44
C PRO A 495 -21.58 -20.58 -4.31
N LEU A 496 -20.44 -21.07 -3.85
CA LEU A 496 -19.15 -20.96 -4.51
C LEU A 496 -19.27 -21.32 -6.00
N GLY A 497 -18.86 -20.41 -6.87
CA GLY A 497 -18.96 -20.59 -8.32
C GLY A 497 -20.25 -20.13 -8.96
N ASP A 498 -21.29 -19.73 -8.20
CA ASP A 498 -22.47 -19.04 -8.71
C ASP A 498 -22.15 -17.55 -8.88
N LEU A 499 -21.88 -17.14 -10.11
CA LEU A 499 -21.48 -15.76 -10.44
C LEU A 499 -22.65 -14.77 -10.42
N ASP A 500 -23.88 -15.25 -10.37
CA ASP A 500 -25.09 -14.42 -10.26
C ASP A 500 -25.58 -14.26 -8.83
N TYR A 501 -24.91 -14.90 -7.87
CA TYR A 501 -25.24 -14.76 -6.46
C TYR A 501 -25.14 -13.29 -6.01
N ARG A 502 -26.13 -12.84 -5.28
CA ARG A 502 -26.17 -11.51 -4.66
C ARG A 502 -26.67 -11.65 -3.23
N ASN A 503 -25.93 -11.05 -2.31
CA ASN A 503 -26.29 -10.98 -0.89
C ASN A 503 -26.34 -9.50 -0.48
N GLN A 504 -27.35 -9.10 0.28
CA GLN A 504 -27.48 -7.72 0.75
C GLN A 504 -26.25 -7.21 1.53
N ALA A 505 -25.61 -8.07 2.30
CA ALA A 505 -24.41 -7.71 3.05
C ALA A 505 -23.23 -7.38 2.13
N ASN A 506 -23.10 -8.07 0.97
CA ASN A 506 -21.96 -7.92 0.04
C ASN A 506 -22.24 -6.90 -1.07
N THR A 507 -23.49 -6.51 -1.23
CA THR A 507 -23.95 -5.66 -2.33
C THR A 507 -24.75 -4.45 -1.83
N ALA A 508 -24.75 -4.21 -0.52
CA ALA A 508 -25.56 -3.15 0.10
C ALA A 508 -25.30 -1.76 -0.52
N SER A 509 -24.07 -1.51 -0.94
CA SER A 509 -23.68 -0.26 -1.58
C SER A 509 -23.84 -0.25 -3.11
N ILE A 510 -24.26 -1.34 -3.76
CA ILE A 510 -24.54 -1.34 -5.22
C ILE A 510 -25.63 -0.32 -5.59
N GLU A 511 -26.54 0.01 -4.67
CA GLU A 511 -27.54 1.04 -4.83
C GLU A 511 -26.99 2.47 -4.70
N SER A 512 -25.76 2.62 -4.16
CA SER A 512 -25.05 3.90 -4.07
C SER A 512 -24.61 4.41 -5.44
N ASP A 513 -24.57 5.71 -5.64
CA ASP A 513 -23.94 6.34 -6.81
C ASP A 513 -22.42 6.50 -6.67
N ALA A 514 -21.83 6.07 -5.53
CA ALA A 514 -20.40 6.10 -5.29
C ALA A 514 -19.66 4.96 -6.02
N ALA A 515 -18.36 5.14 -6.22
CA ALA A 515 -17.49 4.08 -6.72
C ALA A 515 -17.30 3.03 -5.61
N GLN A 516 -17.67 1.78 -5.91
CA GLN A 516 -17.51 0.69 -4.98
C GLN A 516 -16.21 -0.07 -5.29
N LEU A 517 -15.23 0.02 -4.39
CA LEU A 517 -14.00 -0.75 -4.45
C LEU A 517 -14.04 -1.85 -3.40
N VAL A 518 -14.18 -3.11 -3.85
CA VAL A 518 -13.99 -4.26 -2.97
C VAL A 518 -12.50 -4.39 -2.68
N ASN A 519 -12.03 -3.75 -1.64
CA ASN A 519 -10.59 -3.68 -1.34
C ASN A 519 -10.11 -4.73 -0.34
N GLU A 520 -11.01 -5.56 0.21
CA GLU A 520 -10.66 -6.77 0.95
C GLU A 520 -11.66 -7.90 0.69
N TYR A 521 -11.16 -9.12 0.43
CA TYR A 521 -11.92 -10.37 0.39
C TYR A 521 -10.96 -11.57 0.50
N GLY A 522 -11.47 -12.77 0.70
CA GLY A 522 -10.68 -14.00 0.74
C GLY A 522 -10.31 -14.44 2.16
N TRP A 523 -11.30 -14.62 3.05
CA TRP A 523 -11.10 -15.09 4.44
C TRP A 523 -10.72 -16.58 4.50
N ILE A 524 -9.61 -16.94 3.83
CA ILE A 524 -9.11 -18.32 3.65
C ILE A 524 -7.59 -18.36 3.67
N TRP A 525 -6.98 -17.63 4.60
CA TRP A 525 -5.52 -17.49 4.71
C TRP A 525 -4.83 -18.74 5.22
N LEU A 526 -3.69 -19.04 4.62
CA LEU A 526 -2.72 -20.02 5.08
C LEU A 526 -1.43 -19.32 5.48
N TRP A 527 -0.74 -19.91 6.44
CA TRP A 527 0.66 -19.60 6.64
C TRP A 527 1.52 -20.21 5.52
N ARG A 528 2.74 -19.74 5.36
CA ARG A 528 3.63 -20.19 4.27
C ARG A 528 3.93 -21.68 4.31
N ASP A 529 3.83 -22.32 5.47
CA ASP A 529 3.95 -23.78 5.61
C ASP A 529 2.68 -24.55 5.20
N GLY A 530 1.61 -23.87 4.78
CA GLY A 530 0.36 -24.45 4.31
C GLY A 530 -0.65 -24.78 5.41
N ARG A 531 -0.37 -24.44 6.65
CA ARG A 531 -1.36 -24.56 7.74
C ARG A 531 -2.31 -23.36 7.72
N PRO A 532 -3.59 -23.57 8.10
CA PRO A 532 -4.52 -22.46 8.25
C PRO A 532 -4.03 -21.39 9.23
N ALA A 533 -4.19 -20.11 8.87
CA ALA A 533 -3.88 -19.00 9.74
C ALA A 533 -4.86 -18.91 10.92
N LYS A 534 -4.52 -18.12 11.95
CA LYS A 534 -5.30 -18.06 13.19
C LYS A 534 -6.79 -17.79 12.96
N LEU A 535 -7.14 -16.94 12.00
CA LEU A 535 -8.54 -16.59 11.71
C LEU A 535 -9.26 -17.59 10.83
N THR A 536 -8.58 -18.52 10.18
CA THR A 536 -9.18 -19.37 9.13
C THR A 536 -9.16 -20.87 9.42
N THR A 537 -8.66 -21.29 10.57
CA THR A 537 -8.66 -22.70 10.99
C THR A 537 -10.05 -23.34 10.85
N GLY A 538 -11.10 -22.66 11.35
CA GLY A 538 -12.47 -23.17 11.28
C GLY A 538 -13.01 -23.34 9.87
N VAL A 539 -12.55 -22.55 8.89
CA VAL A 539 -12.95 -22.68 7.48
C VAL A 539 -12.43 -23.99 6.91
N TYR A 540 -11.15 -24.26 7.08
CA TYR A 540 -10.53 -25.49 6.58
C TYR A 540 -11.07 -26.73 7.27
N ASP A 541 -11.25 -26.71 8.61
CA ASP A 541 -11.86 -27.79 9.37
C ASP A 541 -13.31 -28.07 8.92
N TYR A 542 -14.03 -27.05 8.45
CA TYR A 542 -15.40 -27.25 7.97
C TYR A 542 -15.45 -27.83 6.56
N TYR A 543 -14.67 -27.27 5.61
CA TYR A 543 -14.81 -27.64 4.19
C TYR A 543 -13.97 -28.86 3.78
N LEU A 544 -12.85 -29.14 4.47
CA LEU A 544 -11.99 -30.26 4.16
C LEU A 544 -12.26 -31.44 5.10
N GLU A 545 -11.98 -32.66 4.61
CA GLU A 545 -12.03 -33.88 5.44
C GLU A 545 -10.80 -33.98 6.37
N ASP A 546 -9.67 -33.46 5.89
CA ASP A 546 -8.40 -33.41 6.63
C ASP A 546 -7.66 -32.11 6.32
N ALA A 547 -7.71 -31.16 7.21
CA ALA A 547 -7.01 -29.88 7.09
C ALA A 547 -5.53 -29.96 7.53
N SER A 548 -5.01 -31.14 7.80
CA SER A 548 -3.60 -31.35 8.18
C SER A 548 -2.66 -31.47 6.96
N ASP A 549 -3.19 -31.69 5.75
CA ASP A 549 -2.40 -31.78 4.53
C ASP A 549 -2.17 -30.38 3.92
N PRO A 550 -0.92 -29.86 3.95
CA PRO A 550 -0.62 -28.53 3.42
C PRO A 550 -0.89 -28.37 1.92
N ASP A 551 -0.74 -29.41 1.14
CA ASP A 551 -0.94 -29.33 -0.32
C ASP A 551 -2.42 -29.29 -0.68
N ASP A 552 -3.27 -30.08 0.02
CA ASP A 552 -4.72 -29.98 -0.11
C ASP A 552 -5.25 -28.60 0.35
N ASN A 553 -4.68 -28.05 1.41
CA ASN A 553 -5.01 -26.70 1.88
C ASN A 553 -4.68 -25.64 0.81
N ARG A 554 -3.49 -25.70 0.20
CA ARG A 554 -3.08 -24.74 -0.82
C ARG A 554 -3.91 -24.85 -2.10
N GLU A 555 -4.25 -26.07 -2.53
CA GLU A 555 -5.09 -26.27 -3.72
C GLU A 555 -6.52 -25.79 -3.47
N SER A 556 -7.10 -26.07 -2.31
CA SER A 556 -8.43 -25.57 -1.96
C SER A 556 -8.45 -24.07 -1.83
N GLN A 557 -7.45 -23.44 -1.18
CA GLN A 557 -7.31 -21.98 -1.13
C GLN A 557 -7.28 -21.38 -2.54
N ALA A 558 -6.45 -21.93 -3.41
CA ALA A 558 -6.30 -21.44 -4.78
C ALA A 558 -7.61 -21.53 -5.58
N TYR A 559 -8.35 -22.61 -5.40
CA TYR A 559 -9.64 -22.80 -6.05
C TYR A 559 -10.71 -21.83 -5.51
N TRP A 560 -10.80 -21.69 -4.19
CA TRP A 560 -11.77 -20.80 -3.55
C TRP A 560 -11.50 -19.33 -3.91
N LEU A 561 -10.25 -18.87 -3.84
CA LEU A 561 -9.87 -17.53 -4.25
C LEU A 561 -10.13 -17.26 -5.74
N GLN A 562 -9.90 -18.25 -6.61
CA GLN A 562 -10.25 -18.15 -8.01
C GLN A 562 -11.76 -17.93 -8.18
N CYS A 563 -12.60 -18.78 -7.58
CA CYS A 563 -14.06 -18.67 -7.70
C CYS A 563 -14.59 -17.35 -7.13
N GLU A 564 -14.07 -16.91 -6.01
CA GLU A 564 -14.49 -15.65 -5.37
C GLU A 564 -14.08 -14.43 -6.20
N THR A 565 -12.85 -14.43 -6.74
CA THR A 565 -12.39 -13.39 -7.67
C THR A 565 -13.22 -13.35 -8.95
N GLU A 566 -13.52 -14.50 -9.56
CA GLU A 566 -14.40 -14.60 -10.72
C GLU A 566 -15.81 -14.05 -10.41
N TRP A 567 -16.35 -14.36 -9.23
CA TRP A 567 -17.64 -13.85 -8.78
C TRP A 567 -17.64 -12.32 -8.62
N LEU A 568 -16.69 -11.76 -7.85
CA LEU A 568 -16.61 -10.32 -7.59
C LEU A 568 -16.37 -9.53 -8.88
N ARG A 569 -15.53 -10.02 -9.78
CA ARG A 569 -15.29 -9.39 -11.09
C ARG A 569 -16.48 -9.50 -12.04
N SER A 570 -17.32 -10.50 -11.85
CA SER A 570 -18.59 -10.65 -12.60
C SER A 570 -19.65 -9.63 -12.17
N ILE A 571 -19.46 -8.93 -11.05
CA ILE A 571 -20.30 -7.81 -10.63
C ILE A 571 -19.73 -6.54 -11.27
N ARG A 572 -20.27 -6.19 -12.44
CA ARG A 572 -19.71 -5.10 -13.27
C ARG A 572 -19.97 -3.70 -12.71
N GLU A 573 -20.73 -3.58 -11.63
CA GLU A 573 -20.94 -2.35 -10.86
C GLU A 573 -19.76 -1.99 -9.96
N HIS A 574 -18.88 -2.94 -9.62
CA HIS A 574 -17.68 -2.68 -8.85
C HIS A 574 -16.67 -1.83 -9.66
N ALA A 575 -16.07 -0.83 -9.02
CA ALA A 575 -15.00 -0.02 -9.59
C ALA A 575 -13.63 -0.72 -9.54
N GLY A 576 -13.53 -1.75 -8.70
CA GLY A 576 -12.34 -2.59 -8.59
C GLY A 576 -12.49 -3.69 -7.56
N VAL A 577 -11.49 -4.61 -7.57
CA VAL A 577 -11.44 -5.79 -6.71
C VAL A 577 -10.00 -6.02 -6.27
N LEU A 578 -9.71 -5.97 -4.97
CA LEU A 578 -8.40 -6.17 -4.38
C LEU A 578 -8.46 -7.30 -3.35
N ALA A 579 -7.73 -8.39 -3.60
CA ALA A 579 -7.70 -9.55 -2.70
C ALA A 579 -6.85 -9.28 -1.44
N PHE A 580 -7.20 -9.85 -0.31
CA PHE A 580 -6.42 -9.72 0.93
C PHE A 580 -5.73 -11.04 1.29
N THR A 581 -4.39 -11.19 1.31
CA THR A 581 -3.36 -10.17 1.16
C THR A 581 -2.08 -10.76 0.54
N HIS A 582 -1.31 -9.94 -0.14
CA HIS A 582 -0.10 -10.35 -0.86
C HIS A 582 1.15 -10.41 0.02
N LEU A 583 1.19 -9.60 1.07
CA LEU A 583 2.26 -9.58 2.08
C LEU A 583 1.69 -9.33 3.47
N THR A 584 2.02 -10.21 4.40
CA THR A 584 1.74 -10.04 5.84
C THR A 584 2.77 -10.82 6.66
N ASN A 585 2.62 -10.82 7.99
CA ASN A 585 3.48 -11.63 8.85
C ASN A 585 3.07 -13.11 8.85
N ASN A 586 4.05 -14.00 8.73
CA ASN A 586 3.85 -15.43 8.92
C ASN A 586 3.51 -15.74 10.39
N TYR A 587 2.68 -16.75 10.64
CA TYR A 587 2.19 -17.15 11.96
C TYR A 587 1.30 -16.13 12.69
N GLY A 588 0.90 -15.04 11.98
CA GLY A 588 -0.05 -14.05 12.45
C GLY A 588 -1.51 -14.48 12.34
N TYR A 589 -2.41 -13.49 12.36
CA TYR A 589 -3.85 -13.72 12.22
C TYR A 589 -4.25 -14.10 10.82
N THR A 590 -3.59 -13.52 9.83
CA THR A 590 -3.78 -13.73 8.39
C THR A 590 -2.57 -14.42 7.77
N GLY A 591 -2.52 -14.57 6.46
CA GLY A 591 -1.39 -15.14 5.72
C GLY A 591 -1.33 -14.58 4.29
N ASP A 592 -0.16 -14.61 3.71
CA ASP A 592 0.07 -14.27 2.32
C ASP A 592 0.00 -15.50 1.39
N TRP A 593 0.28 -15.32 0.10
CA TRP A 593 0.20 -16.41 -0.88
C TRP A 593 1.55 -16.92 -1.36
N TYR A 594 2.60 -16.60 -0.62
CA TYR A 594 3.93 -17.18 -0.84
C TYR A 594 4.09 -18.49 -0.08
N ILE A 595 5.07 -19.29 -0.50
CA ILE A 595 5.44 -20.54 0.16
C ILE A 595 6.92 -20.48 0.58
N ASN A 596 7.29 -21.30 1.55
CA ASN A 596 8.67 -21.43 2.02
C ASN A 596 9.26 -20.11 2.59
N ASP A 597 10.42 -19.70 2.12
CA ASP A 597 11.12 -18.52 2.61
C ASP A 597 10.68 -17.27 1.83
N ILE A 598 10.16 -16.27 2.52
CA ILE A 598 9.64 -15.03 1.91
C ILE A 598 10.73 -14.25 1.13
N LYS A 599 11.99 -14.45 1.44
CA LYS A 599 13.08 -13.79 0.69
C LYS A 599 13.12 -14.19 -0.78
N ASP A 600 12.65 -15.39 -1.12
CA ASP A 600 12.67 -15.93 -2.47
C ASP A 600 11.41 -15.52 -3.27
N LEU A 601 10.35 -15.06 -2.59
CA LEU A 601 9.04 -14.74 -3.16
C LEU A 601 8.55 -15.88 -4.07
N GLU A 602 8.60 -17.10 -3.54
CA GLU A 602 8.14 -18.29 -4.27
C GLU A 602 6.60 -18.31 -4.26
N PRO A 603 5.93 -18.21 -5.44
CA PRO A 603 4.49 -18.10 -5.49
C PRO A 603 3.81 -19.44 -5.12
N GLY A 604 2.83 -19.38 -4.26
CA GLY A 604 1.91 -20.46 -4.01
C GLY A 604 0.88 -20.64 -5.14
N PRO A 605 0.13 -21.75 -5.15
CA PRO A 605 -0.89 -22.02 -6.19
C PRO A 605 -1.91 -20.91 -6.36
N ALA A 606 -2.28 -20.19 -5.29
CA ALA A 606 -3.21 -19.07 -5.35
C ALA A 606 -2.76 -17.98 -6.31
N LEU A 607 -1.48 -17.56 -6.27
CA LEU A 607 -0.93 -16.55 -7.17
C LEU A 607 -0.98 -16.99 -8.65
N SER A 608 -0.72 -18.26 -8.92
CA SER A 608 -0.81 -18.79 -10.28
C SER A 608 -2.25 -18.74 -10.82
N TRP A 609 -3.25 -19.05 -9.99
CA TRP A 609 -4.65 -19.02 -10.40
C TRP A 609 -5.21 -17.58 -10.47
N PHE A 610 -4.71 -16.63 -9.68
CA PHE A 610 -5.04 -15.22 -9.82
C PHE A 610 -4.71 -14.66 -11.21
N ARG A 611 -3.64 -15.16 -11.86
CA ARG A 611 -3.33 -14.77 -13.23
C ARG A 611 -4.50 -14.97 -14.20
N HIS A 612 -5.28 -16.02 -13.99
CA HIS A 612 -6.47 -16.31 -14.81
C HIS A 612 -7.70 -15.55 -14.33
N ALA A 613 -7.92 -15.48 -13.02
CA ALA A 613 -9.07 -14.81 -12.45
C ALA A 613 -9.01 -13.28 -12.61
N PHE A 614 -7.80 -12.69 -12.64
CA PHE A 614 -7.58 -11.26 -12.86
C PHE A 614 -7.26 -10.87 -14.31
N ALA A 615 -7.28 -11.81 -15.26
CA ALA A 615 -7.07 -11.47 -16.67
C ALA A 615 -8.04 -10.34 -17.10
N PRO A 616 -7.57 -9.27 -17.80
CA PRO A 616 -8.40 -8.13 -18.15
C PRO A 616 -9.63 -8.49 -18.99
N SER A 617 -9.51 -9.50 -19.87
CA SER A 617 -10.66 -10.16 -20.47
C SER A 617 -10.68 -11.64 -20.07
N ALA A 618 -11.85 -12.17 -19.76
CA ALA A 618 -11.99 -13.52 -19.25
C ALA A 618 -13.34 -14.14 -19.55
N VAL A 619 -13.37 -15.48 -19.59
CA VAL A 619 -14.59 -16.28 -19.73
C VAL A 619 -14.70 -17.23 -18.54
N PHE A 620 -15.62 -16.96 -17.65
CA PHE A 620 -15.83 -17.69 -16.41
C PHE A 620 -17.00 -18.67 -16.53
N ILE A 621 -16.87 -19.82 -15.86
CA ILE A 621 -17.94 -20.80 -15.77
C ILE A 621 -18.87 -20.37 -14.64
N ASN A 622 -20.11 -20.01 -14.98
CA ASN A 622 -21.16 -19.75 -14.02
C ASN A 622 -21.92 -21.06 -13.70
N HIS A 623 -21.42 -21.75 -12.70
CA HIS A 623 -21.99 -22.98 -12.16
C HIS A 623 -21.53 -23.16 -10.71
N PRO A 624 -22.43 -23.48 -9.75
CA PRO A 624 -22.05 -23.77 -8.36
C PRO A 624 -21.04 -24.91 -8.28
N ASP A 625 -20.07 -24.79 -7.35
CA ASP A 625 -19.12 -25.85 -7.06
C ASP A 625 -19.83 -27.11 -6.51
N GLU A 626 -19.31 -28.28 -6.87
CA GLU A 626 -19.82 -29.56 -6.36
C GLU A 626 -18.75 -30.37 -5.61
N ARG A 627 -17.53 -29.90 -5.47
CA ARG A 627 -16.46 -30.59 -4.73
C ARG A 627 -16.51 -30.24 -3.23
N TYR A 628 -16.44 -28.96 -2.93
CA TYR A 628 -16.32 -28.45 -1.57
C TYR A 628 -17.67 -28.15 -0.91
N MET A 629 -18.71 -27.92 -1.70
CA MET A 629 -20.05 -27.74 -1.15
C MET A 629 -20.56 -29.02 -0.50
N LYS A 630 -21.02 -28.95 0.76
CA LYS A 630 -21.56 -30.11 1.50
C LYS A 630 -22.95 -30.51 1.00
N GLN A 631 -23.73 -29.54 0.53
CA GLN A 631 -25.09 -29.77 0.00
C GLN A 631 -25.05 -29.62 -1.53
N PHE A 632 -25.02 -30.72 -2.22
CA PHE A 632 -25.13 -30.77 -3.68
C PHE A 632 -25.98 -31.96 -4.12
N THR A 633 -26.55 -31.86 -5.30
CA THR A 633 -27.24 -32.98 -5.95
C THR A 633 -26.45 -33.44 -7.14
N ALA A 634 -25.91 -34.67 -7.09
CA ALA A 634 -25.20 -35.23 -8.22
C ALA A 634 -26.11 -35.35 -9.44
N HIS A 635 -25.60 -34.99 -10.62
CA HIS A 635 -26.30 -35.10 -11.87
C HIS A 635 -26.54 -36.56 -12.25
N ALA A 636 -27.68 -36.87 -12.89
CA ALA A 636 -27.93 -38.22 -13.38
C ALA A 636 -26.95 -38.57 -14.52
N PRO A 637 -26.36 -39.81 -14.53
CA PRO A 637 -25.56 -40.26 -15.66
C PRO A 637 -26.30 -40.14 -17.00
N GLY A 638 -25.64 -39.71 -18.06
CA GLY A 638 -26.18 -39.50 -19.39
C GLY A 638 -27.21 -38.36 -19.51
N SER A 639 -27.42 -37.58 -18.46
CA SER A 639 -28.31 -36.43 -18.51
C SER A 639 -27.67 -35.21 -19.17
N ARG A 640 -28.51 -34.18 -19.43
CA ARG A 640 -28.01 -32.87 -19.90
C ARG A 640 -27.90 -31.89 -18.75
N MET A 641 -26.81 -31.16 -18.72
CA MET A 641 -26.55 -30.04 -17.82
C MET A 641 -26.58 -28.74 -18.62
N LEU A 642 -27.29 -27.74 -18.12
CA LEU A 642 -27.28 -26.39 -18.66
C LEU A 642 -26.48 -25.49 -17.68
N PHE A 643 -25.54 -24.72 -18.20
CA PHE A 643 -24.85 -23.69 -17.46
C PHE A 643 -24.54 -22.48 -18.36
N THR A 644 -23.98 -21.43 -17.81
CA THR A 644 -23.69 -20.21 -18.55
C THR A 644 -22.21 -19.89 -18.45
N LEU A 645 -21.60 -19.49 -19.56
CA LEU A 645 -20.31 -18.81 -19.53
C LEU A 645 -20.58 -17.31 -19.36
N LYS A 646 -19.88 -16.69 -18.42
CA LYS A 646 -19.88 -15.25 -18.20
C LYS A 646 -18.58 -14.67 -18.72
N ALA A 647 -18.66 -13.97 -19.84
CA ALA A 647 -17.51 -13.31 -20.47
C ALA A 647 -17.46 -11.84 -20.03
N ILE A 648 -16.30 -11.37 -19.61
CA ILE A 648 -16.07 -9.99 -19.15
C ILE A 648 -14.89 -9.35 -19.88
N ASN A 649 -14.92 -8.03 -20.03
CA ASN A 649 -13.90 -7.25 -20.70
C ASN A 649 -13.67 -5.93 -19.95
N ASP A 650 -12.41 -5.68 -19.55
CA ASP A 650 -11.98 -4.44 -18.89
C ASP A 650 -11.31 -3.46 -19.87
N PHE A 651 -11.05 -3.87 -21.12
CA PHE A 651 -10.48 -3.00 -22.13
C PHE A 651 -11.49 -1.99 -22.66
N ASN A 652 -11.01 -0.86 -23.18
CA ASN A 652 -11.79 0.17 -23.86
C ASN A 652 -12.14 -0.17 -25.32
N GLU A 653 -11.75 -1.35 -25.78
CA GLU A 653 -12.09 -1.92 -27.09
C GLU A 653 -12.89 -3.21 -26.94
N GLU A 654 -13.66 -3.57 -27.98
CA GLU A 654 -14.33 -4.87 -28.05
C GLU A 654 -13.32 -6.00 -28.07
N GLU A 655 -13.48 -6.98 -27.19
CA GLU A 655 -12.71 -8.22 -27.21
C GLU A 655 -13.41 -9.26 -28.08
N GLN A 656 -12.60 -9.96 -28.88
CA GLN A 656 -13.06 -11.08 -29.73
C GLN A 656 -12.12 -12.26 -29.56
N GLY A 657 -12.65 -13.46 -29.51
CA GLY A 657 -11.84 -14.66 -29.31
C GLY A 657 -12.64 -15.94 -29.38
N GLN A 658 -12.02 -17.02 -28.94
CA GLN A 658 -12.58 -18.35 -28.95
C GLN A 658 -12.39 -19.01 -27.59
N VAL A 659 -13.41 -19.69 -27.09
CA VAL A 659 -13.29 -20.50 -25.86
C VAL A 659 -13.47 -21.97 -26.19
N GLU A 660 -12.51 -22.79 -25.76
CA GLU A 660 -12.67 -24.24 -25.73
C GLU A 660 -13.19 -24.66 -24.36
N ILE A 661 -14.26 -25.43 -24.34
CA ILE A 661 -14.91 -25.94 -23.13
C ILE A 661 -14.71 -27.45 -23.10
N ARG A 662 -14.19 -27.99 -22.00
CA ARG A 662 -13.95 -29.43 -21.88
C ARG A 662 -14.42 -29.96 -20.54
N LEU A 663 -15.01 -31.17 -20.57
CA LEU A 663 -15.25 -31.96 -19.36
C LEU A 663 -14.18 -33.05 -19.27
N MET A 664 -13.39 -33.01 -18.20
CA MET A 664 -12.24 -33.90 -17.97
C MET A 664 -12.59 -34.97 -16.94
N ASP A 665 -12.26 -36.22 -17.21
CA ASP A 665 -12.33 -37.28 -16.21
C ASP A 665 -11.14 -37.22 -15.23
N LYS A 666 -11.17 -38.05 -14.20
CA LYS A 666 -10.11 -38.11 -13.16
C LYS A 666 -8.73 -38.51 -13.67
N GLN A 667 -8.56 -38.96 -14.92
CA GLN A 667 -7.29 -39.25 -15.59
C GLN A 667 -6.83 -38.08 -16.48
N GLY A 668 -7.58 -37.00 -16.58
CA GLY A 668 -7.28 -35.86 -17.46
C GLY A 668 -7.67 -36.09 -18.91
N LYS A 669 -8.52 -37.08 -19.19
CA LYS A 669 -9.04 -37.32 -20.55
C LYS A 669 -10.30 -36.49 -20.75
N SER A 670 -10.35 -35.73 -21.85
CA SER A 670 -11.58 -35.04 -22.26
C SER A 670 -12.64 -36.06 -22.68
N VAL A 671 -13.78 -36.05 -22.01
CA VAL A 671 -14.93 -36.91 -22.28
C VAL A 671 -16.04 -36.17 -23.02
N TRP A 672 -15.99 -34.86 -23.05
CA TRP A 672 -16.85 -33.98 -23.84
C TRP A 672 -16.10 -32.68 -24.14
N SER A 673 -16.33 -32.07 -25.30
CA SER A 673 -15.77 -30.77 -25.64
C SER A 673 -16.67 -29.98 -26.59
N GLN A 674 -16.61 -28.67 -26.52
CA GLN A 674 -17.24 -27.72 -27.42
C GLN A 674 -16.34 -26.50 -27.59
N VAL A 675 -16.40 -25.89 -28.78
CA VAL A 675 -15.76 -24.61 -29.07
C VAL A 675 -16.83 -23.58 -29.32
N GLN A 676 -16.63 -22.36 -28.77
CA GLN A 676 -17.58 -21.26 -28.86
C GLN A 676 -16.85 -19.97 -29.23
N GLU A 677 -17.37 -19.26 -30.24
CA GLU A 677 -16.92 -17.90 -30.55
C GLU A 677 -17.44 -16.92 -29.48
N ILE A 678 -16.57 -15.99 -29.07
CA ILE A 678 -16.81 -15.00 -28.02
C ILE A 678 -16.58 -13.61 -28.57
N ASP A 679 -17.52 -12.69 -28.31
CA ASP A 679 -17.41 -11.26 -28.54
C ASP A 679 -17.90 -10.53 -27.29
N ILE A 680 -17.10 -9.60 -26.75
CA ILE A 680 -17.41 -8.90 -25.48
C ILE A 680 -17.26 -7.40 -25.70
N PRO A 681 -18.32 -6.60 -25.47
CA PRO A 681 -18.20 -5.16 -25.67
C PRO A 681 -17.16 -4.53 -24.74
N ALA A 682 -16.63 -3.37 -25.15
CA ALA A 682 -15.71 -2.59 -24.33
C ALA A 682 -16.29 -2.33 -22.93
N HIS A 683 -15.49 -2.55 -21.88
CA HIS A 683 -15.87 -2.43 -20.47
C HIS A 683 -17.17 -3.18 -20.08
N GLY A 684 -17.52 -4.21 -20.85
CA GLY A 684 -18.81 -4.90 -20.77
C GLY A 684 -18.74 -6.34 -20.32
N GLU A 685 -19.89 -6.99 -20.42
CA GLU A 685 -20.07 -8.42 -20.19
C GLU A 685 -21.01 -9.02 -21.24
N LYS A 686 -20.92 -10.34 -21.39
CA LYS A 686 -21.86 -11.10 -22.21
C LYS A 686 -21.98 -12.54 -21.71
N ASN A 687 -23.20 -13.06 -21.72
CA ASN A 687 -23.52 -14.40 -21.25
C ASN A 687 -23.74 -15.36 -22.45
N TYR A 688 -23.16 -16.56 -22.36
CA TYR A 688 -23.28 -17.61 -23.38
C TYR A 688 -23.79 -18.88 -22.74
N PRO A 689 -25.03 -19.32 -23.06
CA PRO A 689 -25.62 -20.58 -22.57
C PRO A 689 -24.91 -21.76 -23.23
N VAL A 690 -24.57 -22.78 -22.43
CA VAL A 690 -23.97 -24.04 -22.89
C VAL A 690 -24.78 -25.22 -22.41
N VAL A 691 -24.97 -26.20 -23.30
CA VAL A 691 -25.62 -27.49 -23.00
C VAL A 691 -24.52 -28.57 -23.05
N LEU A 692 -24.30 -29.22 -21.94
CA LEU A 692 -23.33 -30.28 -21.76
C LEU A 692 -24.04 -31.63 -21.62
N ASP A 693 -23.72 -32.60 -22.50
CA ASP A 693 -24.16 -33.98 -22.36
C ASP A 693 -23.21 -34.71 -21.38
N LEU A 694 -23.71 -35.09 -20.22
CA LEU A 694 -22.95 -35.72 -19.16
C LEU A 694 -22.65 -37.19 -19.47
N PRO A 695 -21.50 -37.72 -19.03
CA PRO A 695 -21.11 -39.10 -19.26
C PRO A 695 -22.02 -40.08 -18.49
N GLU A 696 -22.06 -41.33 -19.02
CA GLU A 696 -22.73 -42.44 -18.35
C GLU A 696 -22.02 -42.95 -17.10
N LEU A 697 -20.67 -42.71 -17.02
CA LEU A 697 -19.87 -43.17 -15.93
C LEU A 697 -19.98 -42.27 -14.73
N ALA A 698 -20.39 -42.83 -13.59
CA ALA A 698 -20.52 -42.07 -12.34
C ALA A 698 -19.14 -41.73 -11.73
N GLY A 699 -18.96 -40.50 -11.27
CA GLY A 699 -17.73 -40.01 -10.63
C GLY A 699 -17.58 -38.51 -10.60
N GLY A 700 -16.41 -38.04 -10.20
CA GLY A 700 -16.03 -36.64 -10.21
C GLY A 700 -15.37 -36.26 -11.55
N TYR A 701 -15.73 -35.09 -12.06
CA TYR A 701 -15.23 -34.51 -13.31
C TYR A 701 -14.83 -33.06 -13.07
N VAL A 702 -13.97 -32.53 -13.94
CA VAL A 702 -13.59 -31.12 -13.96
C VAL A 702 -14.06 -30.50 -15.27
N LEU A 703 -14.93 -29.51 -15.17
CA LEU A 703 -15.30 -28.66 -16.28
C LEU A 703 -14.30 -27.51 -16.37
N ILE A 704 -13.69 -27.32 -17.53
CA ILE A 704 -12.71 -26.23 -17.77
C ILE A 704 -13.11 -25.45 -19.01
N THR A 705 -12.74 -24.16 -18.99
CA THR A 705 -12.71 -23.30 -20.17
C THR A 705 -11.29 -22.82 -20.42
N GLU A 706 -10.88 -22.78 -21.68
CA GLU A 706 -9.64 -22.12 -22.13
C GLU A 706 -10.04 -21.05 -23.14
N PHE A 707 -9.89 -19.78 -22.77
CA PHE A 707 -10.25 -18.64 -23.62
C PHE A 707 -9.00 -18.02 -24.23
N GLU A 708 -8.99 -17.88 -25.55
CA GLU A 708 -7.99 -17.18 -26.35
C GLU A 708 -8.63 -15.92 -26.93
N GLY A 709 -8.32 -14.76 -26.34
CA GLY A 709 -8.84 -13.45 -26.74
C GLY A 709 -7.80 -12.66 -27.54
N ARG A 710 -8.26 -11.79 -28.42
CA ARG A 710 -7.41 -10.92 -29.27
C ARG A 710 -6.57 -9.92 -28.44
N LEU A 711 -7.18 -9.33 -27.42
CA LEU A 711 -6.57 -8.34 -26.53
C LEU A 711 -5.97 -8.96 -25.27
N ASN A 712 -6.38 -10.19 -24.96
CA ASN A 712 -6.00 -10.84 -23.71
C ASN A 712 -4.49 -11.08 -23.63
N PRO A 713 -3.78 -10.54 -22.62
CA PRO A 713 -2.35 -10.80 -22.43
C PRO A 713 -2.05 -12.25 -21.98
N VAL A 714 -3.08 -12.98 -21.52
CA VAL A 714 -2.97 -14.41 -21.16
C VAL A 714 -3.26 -15.25 -22.41
N GLU A 715 -2.29 -16.03 -22.87
CA GLU A 715 -2.44 -16.87 -24.06
C GLU A 715 -3.67 -17.78 -23.97
N LYS A 716 -3.89 -18.37 -22.77
CA LYS A 716 -5.08 -19.17 -22.47
C LYS A 716 -5.58 -18.84 -21.06
N GLN A 717 -6.65 -18.07 -21.00
CA GLN A 717 -7.29 -17.80 -19.71
C GLN A 717 -8.17 -18.99 -19.32
N ILE A 718 -8.02 -19.49 -18.09
CA ILE A 718 -8.66 -20.71 -17.61
C ILE A 718 -9.65 -20.40 -16.49
N SER A 719 -10.88 -20.97 -16.60
CA SER A 719 -11.81 -21.11 -15.47
C SER A 719 -12.15 -22.59 -15.27
N ARG A 720 -12.43 -23.00 -14.05
CA ARG A 720 -12.69 -24.41 -13.70
C ARG A 720 -13.82 -24.57 -12.70
N ARG A 721 -14.57 -25.67 -12.81
CA ARG A 721 -15.59 -26.11 -11.84
C ARG A 721 -15.57 -27.61 -11.69
N TYR A 722 -15.88 -28.10 -10.50
CA TYR A 722 -15.99 -29.52 -10.21
C TYR A 722 -17.44 -29.99 -10.37
N ILE A 723 -17.64 -31.11 -11.09
CA ILE A 723 -18.97 -31.65 -11.42
C ILE A 723 -19.06 -33.09 -10.92
N ASN A 724 -20.20 -33.49 -10.37
CA ASN A 724 -20.48 -34.83 -9.89
C ASN A 724 -21.58 -35.52 -10.71
N VAL A 725 -21.28 -36.70 -11.24
CA VAL A 725 -22.23 -37.53 -11.98
C VAL A 725 -22.55 -38.79 -11.19
N GLY A 726 -23.83 -39.02 -10.88
CA GLY A 726 -24.33 -40.19 -10.17
C GLY A 726 -23.97 -40.27 -8.69
N LYS A 727 -22.83 -39.76 -8.29
CA LYS A 727 -22.35 -39.72 -6.90
C LYS A 727 -21.23 -38.69 -6.75
N LYS A 728 -20.94 -38.30 -5.53
CA LYS A 728 -19.78 -37.45 -5.22
C LYS A 728 -18.50 -38.13 -5.67
N GLY A 729 -17.63 -37.38 -6.36
CA GLY A 729 -16.31 -37.84 -6.72
C GLY A 729 -15.42 -37.98 -5.48
N ASN A 730 -14.62 -39.03 -5.45
CA ASN A 730 -13.56 -39.19 -4.43
C ASN A 730 -12.18 -38.75 -4.94
N LYS A 731 -12.09 -38.40 -6.21
CA LYS A 731 -10.90 -37.88 -6.88
C LYS A 731 -11.31 -37.09 -8.12
N TYR A 732 -10.64 -35.97 -8.33
CA TYR A 732 -10.77 -35.13 -9.52
C TYR A 732 -9.40 -34.99 -10.19
N PHE A 733 -9.39 -34.60 -11.45
CA PHE A 733 -8.15 -34.26 -12.13
C PHE A 733 -7.67 -32.89 -11.65
N GLU A 734 -6.42 -32.81 -11.26
CA GLU A 734 -5.79 -31.54 -10.87
C GLU A 734 -5.19 -30.86 -12.10
N ILE A 735 -5.58 -29.61 -12.32
CA ILE A 735 -5.12 -28.78 -13.44
C ILE A 735 -4.00 -27.90 -12.93
N SER A 736 -2.87 -27.93 -13.59
CA SER A 736 -1.81 -26.94 -13.35
C SER A 736 -2.13 -25.67 -14.15
N PRO A 737 -2.11 -24.47 -13.49
CA PRO A 737 -2.38 -23.19 -14.13
C PRO A 737 -1.27 -22.74 -15.09
#